data_c9e119734ceca48e4c9135a5c8b76c7e
#
_entry.id   c9e119734ceca48e4c9135a5c8b76c7e
#
_cell.length_a   1.000
_cell.length_b   1.000
_cell.length_c   1.000
_cell.angle_alpha   90.00
_cell.angle_beta   90.00
_cell.angle_gamma   90.00
#
_symmetry.space_group_name_H-M   'P 1'
#
loop_
_entity.id
_entity.type
_entity.pdbx_description
1 polymer ?
#
loop_
_entity_poly.entity_id
_entity_poly.type
_entity_poly.pdbx_seq_one_letter_code
_entity_poly.pdbx_strand_id
1 'polypeptide(L)'
;MKKALIFVVLMLAHLSTYAEGVDLNCAPAQPICDNCTEYQPLFPLEQFSENTGALDIEADESEIFEEKYLLSGNVEVNSESLFLSANNVEVSSTDSSILATGNVKFQDESYLITSNYLSASREDENLIATATNANYQDYSAGMGGANGYTEVIAKTPTSVLLTNSTYSLCPVDQNDWQIDADEIELNLEKNRGYADNATIKFYGVPIFYTPKHSWVLAGRGSGFLTPDYSTYNEPDSRYNEPGQDDSAYSLRVPYYFNLAPDRDLLVALTYMSSRRFIYEGKYRQLIAPKISADHEDSTYSIEAKYLPEDKITGLKRWLVNFSEELDLSDKIHLSAQYHRVSDAKYFEEIARTNTDVKTLKSSLKYSYEDKDNNLSLAVLTEDEQLVNAGTPSYTRALEGSISKTLNADQKMPVQVDLVSTRFAHDTATKESGTRTHGILGTSRELNIIYPKVTPRASVSITNYSLKNSPNINRTILGSGLDVDFTINNETNLFGYKVNHQISPLISYNYRAKKVQGNIPLFDITDKYDDIISFADLTSGERYTGLDRITNANDVTLSLESTYREVGASEDDKDLLSMKIAQTFFTDDEVVSDIANTNYETRKSYSDIAASIDLSINKFSISSSAQFNPDTSRIVKRTNNISYNPSSRKFISLGFSKTGMDGVVTETEKLYGAYPLTDSIHLFGGLDKNISTGITNSETTGVAYESCCWAFRIAHFKEDNSSGGYNYSTGMELVLTGLGSTSSPLNGKIEGKIPGYIANLR
;
A
#
# COMPACT_ATOMS: atom_id res chain seq x y z
N MET A 1 3.51 30.74 -6.61
CA MET A 1 3.42 30.37 -8.04
C MET A 1 4.75 30.43 -8.81
N LYS A 2 5.55 31.51 -8.78
CA LYS A 2 6.84 31.53 -9.52
C LYS A 2 7.89 30.52 -9.01
N LYS A 3 7.96 30.23 -7.71
CA LYS A 3 8.91 29.25 -7.15
C LYS A 3 8.50 27.78 -7.43
N ALA A 4 7.19 27.48 -7.49
CA ALA A 4 6.71 26.14 -7.84
C ALA A 4 6.95 25.82 -9.32
N LEU A 5 6.84 26.81 -10.22
CA LEU A 5 7.07 26.62 -11.65
C LEU A 5 8.54 26.34 -11.98
N ILE A 6 9.47 26.95 -11.24
CA ILE A 6 10.92 26.71 -11.39
C ILE A 6 11.28 25.29 -10.93
N PHE A 7 10.62 24.79 -9.89
CA PHE A 7 10.82 23.45 -9.36
C PHE A 7 10.38 22.35 -10.35
N VAL A 8 9.22 22.54 -10.99
CA VAL A 8 8.69 21.61 -12.01
C VAL A 8 9.51 21.66 -13.31
N VAL A 9 9.99 22.82 -13.73
CA VAL A 9 10.77 22.98 -14.97
C VAL A 9 12.18 22.39 -14.84
N LEU A 10 12.82 22.46 -13.69
CA LEU A 10 14.12 21.82 -13.46
C LEU A 10 14.04 20.28 -13.43
N MET A 11 12.91 19.71 -13.01
CA MET A 11 12.71 18.25 -13.03
C MET A 11 12.39 17.70 -14.43
N LEU A 12 11.66 18.45 -15.25
CA LEU A 12 11.33 18.04 -16.62
C LEU A 12 12.51 18.02 -17.59
N ALA A 13 13.63 18.69 -17.27
CA ALA A 13 14.81 18.77 -18.12
C ALA A 13 15.72 17.52 -18.12
N HIS A 14 15.50 16.57 -17.20
CA HIS A 14 16.29 15.32 -17.11
C HIS A 14 15.60 14.06 -17.68
N LEU A 15 14.44 14.22 -18.34
CA LEU A 15 13.58 13.12 -18.78
C LEU A 15 13.91 12.51 -20.15
N SER A 16 15.08 12.72 -20.70
CA SER A 16 15.40 12.24 -22.05
C SER A 16 16.59 11.32 -22.14
N THR A 17 16.68 10.23 -21.37
CA THR A 17 17.53 9.10 -21.78
C THR A 17 17.15 7.80 -21.06
N TYR A 18 16.96 6.75 -21.89
CA TYR A 18 16.90 5.32 -21.61
C TYR A 18 15.57 4.73 -21.08
N ALA A 19 14.83 4.13 -22.02
CA ALA A 19 13.97 2.99 -21.75
C ALA A 19 14.20 1.93 -22.84
N GLU A 20 15.10 1.01 -22.61
CA GLU A 20 15.03 -0.31 -23.23
C GLU A 20 14.01 -1.16 -22.47
N GLY A 21 13.16 -1.88 -23.23
CA GLY A 21 11.96 -2.53 -22.73
C GLY A 21 12.20 -3.48 -21.55
N VAL A 22 11.53 -3.22 -20.45
CA VAL A 22 11.40 -4.13 -19.33
C VAL A 22 10.11 -4.91 -19.51
N ASP A 23 10.23 -6.22 -19.70
CA ASP A 23 9.12 -7.17 -19.70
C ASP A 23 8.63 -7.31 -18.24
N LEU A 24 7.65 -6.48 -17.86
CA LEU A 24 6.97 -6.61 -16.57
C LEU A 24 5.99 -7.78 -16.67
N ASN A 25 6.51 -9.00 -16.56
CA ASN A 25 5.71 -10.17 -16.26
C ASN A 25 5.09 -9.98 -14.87
N CYS A 26 3.88 -9.41 -14.86
CA CYS A 26 3.03 -9.51 -13.69
C CYS A 26 2.84 -11.00 -13.39
N ALA A 27 3.24 -11.44 -12.21
CA ALA A 27 2.95 -12.79 -11.75
C ALA A 27 1.45 -13.08 -11.96
N PRO A 28 1.07 -14.26 -12.43
CA PRO A 28 -0.33 -14.60 -12.62
C PRO A 28 -1.07 -14.35 -11.32
N ALA A 29 -2.17 -13.60 -11.39
CA ALA A 29 -3.02 -13.35 -10.25
C ALA A 29 -3.41 -14.70 -9.65
N GLN A 30 -3.18 -14.87 -8.35
CA GLN A 30 -3.63 -16.08 -7.65
C GLN A 30 -5.16 -16.24 -7.84
N PRO A 31 -5.67 -17.48 -7.93
CA PRO A 31 -7.09 -17.73 -8.11
C PRO A 31 -7.88 -16.98 -7.03
N ILE A 32 -8.89 -16.26 -7.47
CA ILE A 32 -9.62 -15.24 -6.72
C ILE A 32 -10.43 -15.81 -5.55
N CYS A 33 -10.72 -17.12 -5.57
CA CYS A 33 -11.31 -17.85 -4.46
C CYS A 33 -10.90 -19.32 -4.50
N ASP A 34 -10.69 -19.90 -3.33
CA ASP A 34 -10.28 -21.30 -3.16
C ASP A 34 -11.30 -22.31 -3.75
N ASN A 35 -12.51 -21.87 -4.10
CA ASN A 35 -13.60 -22.70 -4.62
C ASN A 35 -14.00 -22.36 -6.07
N CYS A 36 -13.23 -21.55 -6.80
CA CYS A 36 -13.45 -21.36 -8.23
C CYS A 36 -13.01 -22.63 -8.93
N THR A 37 -13.94 -23.32 -9.59
CA THR A 37 -13.60 -24.44 -10.46
C THR A 37 -12.67 -23.93 -11.56
N GLU A 38 -11.39 -24.30 -11.46
CA GLU A 38 -10.47 -24.12 -12.56
C GLU A 38 -11.03 -24.83 -13.79
N TYR A 39 -11.08 -24.10 -14.88
CA TYR A 39 -11.52 -24.63 -16.13
C TYR A 39 -10.52 -25.68 -16.60
N GLN A 40 -10.95 -26.93 -16.67
CA GLN A 40 -10.08 -28.00 -17.19
C GLN A 40 -10.36 -28.20 -18.67
N PRO A 41 -9.34 -28.07 -19.58
CA PRO A 41 -9.49 -28.43 -20.97
C PRO A 41 -9.91 -29.89 -21.08
N LEU A 42 -10.72 -30.20 -22.10
CA LEU A 42 -11.18 -31.56 -22.39
C LEU A 42 -10.00 -32.51 -22.62
N PHE A 43 -8.94 -31.96 -23.24
CA PHE A 43 -7.66 -32.62 -23.48
C PHE A 43 -6.56 -31.83 -22.76
N PRO A 44 -5.62 -32.49 -22.05
CA PRO A 44 -4.51 -31.82 -21.40
C PRO A 44 -3.70 -31.01 -22.40
N LEU A 45 -3.47 -29.73 -22.13
CA LEU A 45 -2.69 -28.84 -23.00
C LEU A 45 -1.22 -29.33 -23.21
N GLU A 46 -0.71 -30.07 -22.25
CA GLU A 46 0.63 -30.68 -22.30
C GLU A 46 0.77 -31.72 -23.44
N GLN A 47 -0.33 -32.32 -23.88
CA GLN A 47 -0.32 -33.29 -24.99
C GLN A 47 -0.08 -32.65 -26.37
N PHE A 48 -0.32 -31.34 -26.50
CA PHE A 48 -0.06 -30.64 -27.77
C PHE A 48 1.42 -30.34 -28.00
N SER A 49 2.29 -30.48 -27.02
CA SER A 49 3.73 -30.15 -27.14
C SER A 49 4.66 -31.36 -27.44
N GLU A 50 4.17 -32.58 -27.33
CA GLU A 50 5.03 -33.79 -27.41
C GLU A 50 4.96 -34.54 -28.74
N ASN A 51 4.14 -34.12 -29.70
CA ASN A 51 3.90 -34.91 -30.93
C ASN A 51 4.81 -34.48 -32.08
N THR A 52 5.49 -35.42 -32.71
CA THR A 52 6.50 -35.24 -33.76
C THR A 52 5.91 -35.08 -35.17
N GLY A 53 4.91 -34.26 -35.38
CA GLY A 53 4.31 -33.94 -36.68
C GLY A 53 3.47 -35.08 -37.31
N ALA A 54 3.10 -36.09 -36.54
CA ALA A 54 2.20 -37.15 -36.99
C ALA A 54 0.74 -36.76 -36.73
N LEU A 55 -0.12 -36.99 -37.72
CA LEU A 55 -1.57 -36.92 -37.57
C LEU A 55 -2.07 -38.31 -37.19
N ASP A 56 -2.65 -38.45 -36.02
CA ASP A 56 -3.29 -39.66 -35.54
C ASP A 56 -4.79 -39.57 -35.76
N ILE A 57 -5.36 -40.55 -36.47
CA ILE A 57 -6.76 -40.56 -36.86
C ILE A 57 -7.39 -41.88 -36.48
N GLU A 58 -8.44 -41.84 -35.67
CA GLU A 58 -9.30 -42.99 -35.35
C GLU A 58 -10.72 -42.75 -35.89
N ALA A 59 -11.32 -43.79 -36.50
CA ALA A 59 -12.72 -43.77 -36.99
C ALA A 59 -13.28 -45.18 -37.08
N ASP A 60 -14.59 -45.35 -36.93
CA ASP A 60 -15.22 -46.67 -37.11
C ASP A 60 -15.20 -47.13 -38.55
N GLU A 61 -15.40 -46.19 -39.53
CA GLU A 61 -15.37 -46.44 -40.96
C GLU A 61 -14.59 -45.34 -41.69
N SER A 62 -13.87 -45.73 -42.75
CA SER A 62 -13.17 -44.78 -43.62
C SER A 62 -13.34 -45.15 -45.07
N GLU A 63 -13.69 -44.13 -45.90
CA GLU A 63 -13.71 -44.24 -47.37
C GLU A 63 -12.67 -43.27 -47.96
N ILE A 64 -11.88 -43.78 -48.92
CA ILE A 64 -10.80 -42.99 -49.54
C ILE A 64 -11.11 -42.80 -51.02
N PHE A 65 -11.20 -41.54 -51.45
CA PHE A 65 -11.29 -41.12 -52.84
C PHE A 65 -9.98 -40.44 -53.29
N GLU A 66 -9.79 -40.23 -54.59
CA GLU A 66 -8.52 -39.64 -55.10
C GLU A 66 -8.18 -38.28 -54.46
N GLU A 67 -9.16 -37.51 -54.03
CA GLU A 67 -8.97 -36.13 -53.49
C GLU A 67 -9.61 -35.92 -52.11
N LYS A 68 -10.32 -36.95 -51.55
CA LYS A 68 -11.07 -36.83 -50.28
C LYS A 68 -10.97 -38.09 -49.44
N TYR A 69 -10.88 -37.87 -48.13
CA TYR A 69 -11.03 -38.89 -47.10
C TYR A 69 -12.35 -38.64 -46.35
N LEU A 70 -13.24 -39.63 -46.35
CA LEU A 70 -14.46 -39.58 -45.57
C LEU A 70 -14.34 -40.54 -44.38
N LEU A 71 -14.46 -39.99 -43.19
CA LEU A 71 -14.36 -40.72 -41.95
C LEU A 71 -15.73 -40.65 -41.24
N SER A 72 -16.22 -41.78 -40.75
CA SER A 72 -17.50 -41.85 -40.08
C SER A 72 -17.51 -42.74 -38.85
N GLY A 73 -18.33 -42.37 -37.86
CA GLY A 73 -18.45 -43.05 -36.58
C GLY A 73 -17.30 -42.74 -35.65
N ASN A 74 -17.59 -42.05 -34.54
CA ASN A 74 -16.65 -41.72 -33.47
C ASN A 74 -15.25 -41.26 -33.96
N VAL A 75 -15.27 -40.31 -34.90
CA VAL A 75 -14.01 -39.85 -35.51
C VAL A 75 -13.24 -39.01 -34.51
N GLU A 76 -11.97 -39.35 -34.29
CA GLU A 76 -11.01 -38.55 -33.52
C GLU A 76 -9.76 -38.26 -34.38
N VAL A 77 -9.39 -36.99 -34.42
CA VAL A 77 -8.18 -36.52 -35.12
C VAL A 77 -7.33 -35.77 -34.12
N ASN A 78 -6.13 -36.25 -33.91
CA ASN A 78 -5.16 -35.66 -32.98
C ASN A 78 -3.88 -35.27 -33.71
N SER A 79 -3.39 -34.05 -33.45
CA SER A 79 -2.14 -33.52 -33.99
C SER A 79 -1.41 -32.65 -32.95
N GLU A 80 -0.19 -32.19 -33.25
CA GLU A 80 0.58 -31.28 -32.40
C GLU A 80 -0.15 -30.01 -31.99
N SER A 81 -1.10 -29.54 -32.81
CA SER A 81 -1.71 -28.22 -32.66
C SER A 81 -3.23 -28.24 -32.43
N LEU A 82 -3.86 -29.39 -32.61
CA LEU A 82 -5.32 -29.50 -32.45
C LEU A 82 -5.79 -30.91 -32.11
N PHE A 83 -6.93 -30.97 -31.47
CA PHE A 83 -7.77 -32.14 -31.31
C PHE A 83 -9.13 -31.88 -31.94
N LEU A 84 -9.65 -32.85 -32.71
CA LEU A 84 -10.99 -32.76 -33.30
C LEU A 84 -11.71 -34.10 -33.07
N SER A 85 -12.92 -34.05 -32.56
CA SER A 85 -13.83 -35.20 -32.47
C SER A 85 -15.17 -34.86 -33.14
N ALA A 86 -15.73 -35.77 -33.93
CA ALA A 86 -17.01 -35.60 -34.63
C ALA A 86 -17.64 -36.92 -35.00
N ASN A 87 -18.93 -36.89 -35.39
CA ASN A 87 -19.55 -38.09 -35.94
C ASN A 87 -19.06 -38.40 -37.36
N ASN A 88 -18.84 -37.35 -38.18
CA ASN A 88 -18.28 -37.51 -39.52
C ASN A 88 -17.25 -36.42 -39.79
N VAL A 89 -16.19 -36.76 -40.49
CA VAL A 89 -15.16 -35.83 -40.93
C VAL A 89 -14.79 -36.10 -42.39
N GLU A 90 -14.88 -35.04 -43.22
CA GLU A 90 -14.39 -35.01 -44.57
C GLU A 90 -13.09 -34.22 -44.60
N VAL A 91 -12.02 -34.82 -45.13
CA VAL A 91 -10.72 -34.16 -45.34
C VAL A 91 -10.45 -34.10 -46.84
N SER A 92 -10.28 -32.90 -47.34
CA SER A 92 -9.89 -32.66 -48.74
C SER A 92 -8.39 -32.46 -48.88
N SER A 93 -7.76 -33.22 -49.77
CA SER A 93 -6.31 -33.10 -50.04
C SER A 93 -6.01 -31.99 -51.06
N THR A 94 -7.01 -31.49 -51.77
CA THR A 94 -6.87 -30.47 -52.84
C THR A 94 -6.70 -29.07 -52.28
N ASP A 95 -7.44 -28.73 -51.24
CA ASP A 95 -7.46 -27.42 -50.59
C ASP A 95 -7.08 -27.44 -49.13
N SER A 96 -6.61 -28.59 -48.62
CA SER A 96 -6.23 -28.80 -47.23
C SER A 96 -7.36 -28.39 -46.26
N SER A 97 -8.63 -28.67 -46.61
CA SER A 97 -9.78 -28.37 -45.80
C SER A 97 -10.28 -29.59 -45.05
N ILE A 98 -10.86 -29.33 -43.88
CA ILE A 98 -11.53 -30.31 -43.00
C ILE A 98 -12.97 -29.83 -42.77
N LEU A 99 -13.92 -30.74 -42.97
CA LEU A 99 -15.34 -30.49 -42.65
C LEU A 99 -15.78 -31.54 -41.65
N ALA A 100 -16.15 -31.11 -40.43
CA ALA A 100 -16.60 -31.95 -39.35
C ALA A 100 -18.11 -31.70 -39.11
N THR A 101 -18.88 -32.78 -38.96
CA THR A 101 -20.33 -32.69 -38.70
C THR A 101 -20.79 -33.67 -37.62
N GLY A 102 -21.73 -33.21 -36.78
CA GLY A 102 -22.34 -34.00 -35.70
C GLY A 102 -21.45 -34.11 -34.47
N ASN A 103 -21.92 -33.55 -33.35
CA ASN A 103 -21.21 -33.54 -32.06
C ASN A 103 -19.73 -33.11 -32.14
N VAL A 104 -19.48 -32.07 -32.90
CA VAL A 104 -18.12 -31.58 -33.14
C VAL A 104 -17.54 -30.99 -31.86
N LYS A 105 -16.33 -31.42 -31.52
CA LYS A 105 -15.48 -30.82 -30.47
C LYS A 105 -14.12 -30.53 -31.08
N PHE A 106 -13.76 -29.27 -31.13
CA PHE A 106 -12.48 -28.80 -31.61
C PHE A 106 -11.74 -28.11 -30.47
N GLN A 107 -10.53 -28.52 -30.22
CA GLN A 107 -9.69 -27.89 -29.21
C GLN A 107 -8.27 -27.64 -29.76
N ASP A 108 -7.78 -26.43 -29.58
CA ASP A 108 -6.35 -26.10 -29.74
C ASP A 108 -5.75 -25.60 -28.40
N GLU A 109 -4.56 -25.05 -28.43
CA GLU A 109 -3.89 -24.53 -27.23
C GLU A 109 -4.68 -23.42 -26.51
N SER A 110 -5.54 -22.72 -27.22
CA SER A 110 -6.23 -21.51 -26.71
C SER A 110 -7.74 -21.68 -26.56
N TYR A 111 -8.38 -22.48 -27.40
CA TYR A 111 -9.83 -22.54 -27.51
C TYR A 111 -10.39 -23.96 -27.53
N LEU A 112 -11.55 -24.14 -26.88
CA LEU A 112 -12.45 -25.26 -27.14
C LEU A 112 -13.72 -24.72 -27.83
N ILE A 113 -14.09 -25.32 -28.96
CA ILE A 113 -15.30 -25.02 -29.69
C ILE A 113 -16.15 -26.29 -29.78
N THR A 114 -17.39 -26.22 -29.35
CA THR A 114 -18.36 -27.32 -29.50
C THR A 114 -19.52 -26.89 -30.37
N SER A 115 -19.83 -27.67 -31.39
CA SER A 115 -20.86 -27.34 -32.37
C SER A 115 -21.43 -28.59 -33.07
N ASN A 116 -22.35 -28.42 -34.01
CA ASN A 116 -22.76 -29.50 -34.90
C ASN A 116 -22.10 -29.42 -36.29
N TYR A 117 -21.41 -28.32 -36.59
CA TYR A 117 -20.77 -28.06 -37.85
C TYR A 117 -19.50 -27.24 -37.65
N LEU A 118 -18.38 -27.73 -38.18
CA LEU A 118 -17.10 -27.00 -38.20
C LEU A 118 -16.40 -27.23 -39.52
N SER A 119 -15.96 -26.14 -40.15
CA SER A 119 -15.08 -26.15 -41.30
C SER A 119 -13.75 -25.54 -40.93
N ALA A 120 -12.65 -26.19 -41.20
CA ALA A 120 -11.30 -25.68 -41.06
C ALA A 120 -10.53 -25.78 -42.37
N SER A 121 -9.77 -24.76 -42.72
CA SER A 121 -8.93 -24.72 -43.89
C SER A 121 -7.59 -24.09 -43.56
N ARG A 122 -6.56 -24.42 -44.35
CA ARG A 122 -5.24 -23.84 -44.18
C ARG A 122 -4.97 -22.84 -45.32
N GLU A 123 -4.81 -21.58 -44.95
CA GLU A 123 -4.44 -20.50 -45.85
C GLU A 123 -3.08 -19.92 -45.44
N ASP A 124 -2.10 -19.93 -46.32
CA ASP A 124 -0.75 -19.38 -46.07
C ASP A 124 -0.11 -19.82 -44.75
N GLU A 125 -0.18 -21.10 -44.41
CA GLU A 125 0.28 -21.72 -43.15
C GLU A 125 -0.62 -21.44 -41.93
N ASN A 126 -1.65 -20.59 -42.03
CA ASN A 126 -2.59 -20.28 -40.95
C ASN A 126 -3.81 -21.20 -40.99
N LEU A 127 -4.18 -21.74 -39.83
CA LEU A 127 -5.40 -22.49 -39.68
C LEU A 127 -6.57 -21.49 -39.45
N ILE A 128 -7.58 -21.55 -40.32
CA ILE A 128 -8.82 -20.79 -40.17
C ILE A 128 -9.93 -21.80 -39.88
N ALA A 129 -10.57 -21.66 -38.73
CA ALA A 129 -11.67 -22.52 -38.31
C ALA A 129 -12.95 -21.71 -38.19
N THR A 130 -14.07 -22.20 -38.80
CA THR A 130 -15.40 -21.60 -38.75
C THR A 130 -16.38 -22.64 -38.24
N ALA A 131 -17.15 -22.30 -37.22
CA ALA A 131 -18.23 -23.15 -36.71
C ALA A 131 -19.55 -22.35 -36.60
N THR A 132 -20.67 -23.08 -36.63
CA THR A 132 -22.01 -22.46 -36.52
C THR A 132 -22.77 -23.02 -35.34
N ASN A 133 -23.59 -22.15 -34.70
CA ASN A 133 -24.33 -22.45 -33.47
C ASN A 133 -23.41 -23.14 -32.44
N ALA A 134 -22.32 -22.45 -32.08
CA ALA A 134 -21.24 -22.98 -31.31
C ALA A 134 -21.23 -22.41 -29.89
N ASN A 135 -20.84 -23.25 -28.91
CA ASN A 135 -20.32 -22.78 -27.62
C ASN A 135 -18.81 -22.77 -27.74
N TYR A 136 -18.21 -21.73 -27.16
CA TYR A 136 -16.77 -21.58 -27.14
C TYR A 136 -16.24 -21.31 -25.74
N GLN A 137 -14.98 -21.64 -25.55
CA GLN A 137 -14.23 -21.41 -24.31
C GLN A 137 -12.80 -21.02 -24.70
N ASP A 138 -12.35 -19.89 -24.15
CA ASP A 138 -11.02 -19.32 -24.38
C ASP A 138 -10.15 -19.56 -23.15
N TYR A 139 -9.14 -20.40 -23.28
CA TYR A 139 -8.17 -20.69 -22.20
C TYR A 139 -7.03 -19.68 -22.15
N SER A 140 -6.87 -18.84 -23.16
CA SER A 140 -5.79 -17.85 -23.23
C SER A 140 -6.04 -16.66 -22.35
N ALA A 141 -7.28 -16.41 -21.96
CA ALA A 141 -7.64 -15.34 -21.02
C ALA A 141 -7.26 -15.74 -19.61
N GLY A 142 -6.18 -15.21 -19.09
CA GLY A 142 -5.47 -15.60 -17.88
C GLY A 142 -6.20 -15.51 -16.53
N MET A 143 -7.54 -15.55 -16.50
CA MET A 143 -8.36 -15.53 -15.29
C MET A 143 -9.58 -16.46 -15.40
N GLY A 144 -9.34 -17.75 -15.62
CA GLY A 144 -10.44 -18.73 -15.63
C GLY A 144 -11.13 -18.93 -16.97
N GLY A 145 -10.65 -18.25 -18.02
CA GLY A 145 -11.13 -18.42 -19.39
C GLY A 145 -12.41 -17.64 -19.70
N ALA A 146 -12.52 -17.12 -20.92
CA ALA A 146 -13.77 -16.56 -21.42
C ALA A 146 -14.62 -17.67 -22.04
N ASN A 147 -15.95 -17.52 -21.99
CA ASN A 147 -16.88 -18.47 -22.60
C ASN A 147 -18.13 -17.78 -23.11
N GLY A 148 -18.83 -18.46 -23.98
CA GLY A 148 -20.11 -17.97 -24.50
C GLY A 148 -20.67 -18.85 -25.60
N TYR A 149 -21.81 -18.37 -26.14
CA TYR A 149 -22.47 -18.90 -27.31
C TYR A 149 -22.34 -17.93 -28.48
N THR A 150 -22.33 -18.46 -29.73
CA THR A 150 -22.30 -17.65 -30.93
C THR A 150 -23.03 -18.36 -32.08
N GLU A 151 -23.73 -17.58 -32.92
CA GLU A 151 -24.26 -18.14 -34.16
C GLU A 151 -23.17 -18.55 -35.14
N VAL A 152 -22.13 -17.74 -35.25
CA VAL A 152 -20.96 -18.04 -36.08
C VAL A 152 -19.69 -17.63 -35.32
N ILE A 153 -18.75 -18.54 -35.25
CA ILE A 153 -17.35 -18.27 -34.81
C ILE A 153 -16.43 -18.44 -36.01
N ALA A 154 -15.62 -17.44 -36.28
CA ALA A 154 -14.49 -17.52 -37.22
C ALA A 154 -13.20 -17.22 -36.50
N LYS A 155 -12.34 -18.24 -36.37
CA LYS A 155 -11.07 -18.16 -35.65
C LYS A 155 -9.91 -18.16 -36.66
N THR A 156 -9.02 -17.18 -36.49
CA THR A 156 -7.72 -17.07 -37.14
C THR A 156 -6.61 -17.12 -36.08
N PRO A 157 -5.35 -17.22 -36.42
CA PRO A 157 -4.26 -17.16 -35.45
C PRO A 157 -4.20 -15.86 -34.63
N THR A 158 -4.70 -14.75 -35.18
CA THR A 158 -4.57 -13.41 -34.59
C THR A 158 -5.89 -12.80 -34.08
N SER A 159 -7.03 -13.42 -34.45
CA SER A 159 -8.34 -12.91 -34.04
C SER A 159 -9.42 -13.99 -34.02
N VAL A 160 -10.43 -13.75 -33.20
CA VAL A 160 -11.67 -14.54 -33.17
C VAL A 160 -12.82 -13.60 -33.36
N LEU A 161 -13.64 -13.84 -34.43
CA LEU A 161 -14.84 -13.10 -34.71
C LEU A 161 -16.08 -13.94 -34.35
N LEU A 162 -16.97 -13.37 -33.56
CA LEU A 162 -18.17 -14.00 -33.04
C LEU A 162 -19.37 -13.16 -33.47
N THR A 163 -20.35 -13.77 -34.12
CA THR A 163 -21.59 -13.10 -34.61
C THR A 163 -22.78 -13.53 -33.77
N ASN A 164 -23.63 -12.57 -33.39
CA ASN A 164 -24.81 -12.78 -32.52
C ASN A 164 -24.41 -13.61 -31.29
N SER A 165 -23.55 -13.02 -30.45
CA SER A 165 -22.78 -13.78 -29.50
C SER A 165 -22.90 -13.27 -28.06
N THR A 166 -22.59 -14.15 -27.14
CA THR A 166 -22.40 -13.84 -25.70
C THR A 166 -20.95 -13.99 -25.32
N TYR A 167 -20.50 -13.22 -24.32
CA TYR A 167 -19.15 -13.28 -23.74
C TYR A 167 -19.24 -13.13 -22.22
N SER A 168 -18.62 -14.03 -21.48
CA SER A 168 -18.52 -13.97 -20.02
C SER A 168 -17.19 -14.53 -19.54
N LEU A 169 -16.72 -14.04 -18.38
CA LEU A 169 -15.61 -14.62 -17.61
C LEU A 169 -16.10 -15.40 -16.38
N CYS A 170 -17.42 -15.59 -16.26
CA CYS A 170 -17.98 -16.47 -15.25
C CYS A 170 -17.75 -17.93 -15.63
N PRO A 171 -17.71 -18.87 -14.66
CA PRO A 171 -17.73 -20.31 -14.97
C PRO A 171 -18.90 -20.68 -15.91
N VAL A 172 -18.67 -21.65 -16.78
CA VAL A 172 -19.63 -22.03 -17.87
C VAL A 172 -21.06 -22.29 -17.36
N ASP A 173 -21.18 -22.88 -16.17
CA ASP A 173 -22.48 -23.20 -15.57
C ASP A 173 -23.06 -22.09 -14.67
N GLN A 174 -22.35 -20.97 -14.53
CA GLN A 174 -22.71 -19.86 -13.63
C GLN A 174 -22.55 -18.50 -14.32
N ASN A 175 -23.29 -18.28 -15.39
CA ASN A 175 -23.27 -17.00 -16.13
C ASN A 175 -24.00 -15.90 -15.35
N ASP A 176 -23.42 -15.46 -14.22
CA ASP A 176 -23.98 -14.39 -13.40
C ASP A 176 -24.00 -13.06 -14.16
N TRP A 177 -23.00 -12.82 -15.02
CA TRP A 177 -22.97 -11.69 -15.94
C TRP A 177 -22.47 -12.10 -17.33
N GLN A 178 -22.95 -11.41 -18.36
CA GLN A 178 -22.53 -11.60 -19.75
C GLN A 178 -22.67 -10.34 -20.57
N ILE A 179 -21.90 -10.24 -21.64
CA ILE A 179 -22.10 -9.29 -22.74
C ILE A 179 -22.86 -10.02 -23.85
N ASP A 180 -23.96 -9.49 -24.28
CA ASP A 180 -24.64 -9.90 -25.52
C ASP A 180 -24.34 -8.85 -26.59
N ALA A 181 -23.92 -9.26 -27.79
CA ALA A 181 -23.58 -8.34 -28.87
C ALA A 181 -23.90 -8.92 -30.26
N ASP A 182 -24.14 -8.03 -31.22
CA ASP A 182 -24.32 -8.44 -32.61
C ASP A 182 -23.01 -9.01 -33.20
N GLU A 183 -21.90 -8.41 -32.81
CA GLU A 183 -20.55 -8.85 -33.21
C GLU A 183 -19.56 -8.65 -32.08
N ILE A 184 -18.72 -9.66 -31.83
CA ILE A 184 -17.56 -9.55 -30.91
C ILE A 184 -16.31 -9.96 -31.69
N GLU A 185 -15.31 -9.06 -31.74
CA GLU A 185 -13.94 -9.34 -32.21
C GLU A 185 -13.00 -9.45 -31.03
N LEU A 186 -12.36 -10.61 -30.84
CA LEU A 186 -11.26 -10.79 -29.90
C LEU A 186 -9.95 -10.69 -30.69
N ASN A 187 -9.31 -9.54 -30.65
CA ASN A 187 -8.07 -9.27 -31.38
C ASN A 187 -6.87 -9.57 -30.47
N LEU A 188 -6.22 -10.68 -30.71
CA LEU A 188 -5.12 -11.20 -29.87
C LEU A 188 -3.84 -10.37 -29.99
N GLU A 189 -3.54 -9.85 -31.19
CA GLU A 189 -2.37 -8.99 -31.40
C GLU A 189 -2.49 -7.66 -30.65
N LYS A 190 -3.69 -7.07 -30.63
CA LYS A 190 -3.95 -5.83 -29.92
C LYS A 190 -4.31 -6.04 -28.45
N ASN A 191 -4.43 -7.29 -28.03
CA ASN A 191 -4.89 -7.68 -26.70
C ASN A 191 -6.20 -7.01 -26.29
N ARG A 192 -7.18 -6.98 -27.21
CA ARG A 192 -8.46 -6.28 -26.99
C ARG A 192 -9.65 -7.03 -27.56
N GLY A 193 -10.71 -7.04 -26.77
CA GLY A 193 -12.06 -7.35 -27.23
C GLY A 193 -12.79 -6.08 -27.68
N TYR A 194 -13.53 -6.20 -28.78
CA TYR A 194 -14.45 -5.18 -29.31
C TYR A 194 -15.83 -5.80 -29.43
N ALA A 195 -16.86 -5.07 -29.08
CA ALA A 195 -18.25 -5.50 -29.26
C ALA A 195 -19.10 -4.37 -29.84
N ASP A 196 -19.88 -4.71 -30.85
CA ASP A 196 -20.84 -3.83 -31.48
C ASP A 196 -22.25 -4.15 -30.96
N ASN A 197 -23.04 -3.09 -30.64
CA ASN A 197 -24.38 -3.17 -30.04
C ASN A 197 -24.41 -4.02 -28.75
N ALA A 198 -23.42 -3.78 -27.86
CA ALA A 198 -23.23 -4.56 -26.68
C ALA A 198 -24.23 -4.24 -25.56
N THR A 199 -24.84 -5.27 -25.00
CA THR A 199 -25.69 -5.20 -23.81
C THR A 199 -25.05 -6.02 -22.69
N ILE A 200 -24.68 -5.37 -21.59
CA ILE A 200 -24.23 -6.07 -20.39
C ILE A 200 -25.46 -6.51 -19.60
N LYS A 201 -25.59 -7.81 -19.36
CA LYS A 201 -26.63 -8.41 -18.54
C LYS A 201 -26.05 -8.92 -17.22
N PHE A 202 -26.83 -8.78 -16.16
CA PHE A 202 -26.51 -9.31 -14.84
C PHE A 202 -27.69 -10.15 -14.35
N TYR A 203 -27.47 -11.44 -14.09
CA TYR A 203 -28.54 -12.45 -13.88
C TYR A 203 -29.63 -12.37 -14.96
N GLY A 204 -29.24 -12.23 -16.22
CA GLY A 204 -30.15 -12.11 -17.37
C GLY A 204 -30.86 -10.75 -17.52
N VAL A 205 -30.71 -9.83 -16.53
CA VAL A 205 -31.33 -8.49 -16.60
C VAL A 205 -30.36 -7.53 -17.31
N PRO A 206 -30.77 -6.80 -18.38
CA PRO A 206 -29.93 -5.81 -19.01
C PRO A 206 -29.68 -4.62 -18.07
N ILE A 207 -28.40 -4.35 -17.74
CA ILE A 207 -28.00 -3.26 -16.84
C ILE A 207 -27.32 -2.11 -17.57
N PHE A 208 -26.73 -2.37 -18.76
CA PHE A 208 -26.03 -1.35 -19.52
C PHE A 208 -26.06 -1.69 -21.02
N TYR A 209 -26.25 -0.68 -21.88
CA TYR A 209 -26.16 -0.81 -23.33
C TYR A 209 -25.19 0.23 -23.89
N THR A 210 -24.41 -0.19 -24.88
CA THR A 210 -23.53 0.71 -25.63
C THR A 210 -23.45 0.27 -27.11
N PRO A 211 -23.48 1.20 -28.09
CA PRO A 211 -23.29 0.86 -29.48
C PRO A 211 -21.92 0.24 -29.79
N LYS A 212 -20.89 0.65 -29.03
CA LYS A 212 -19.55 0.09 -29.14
C LYS A 212 -18.95 -0.05 -27.75
N HIS A 213 -18.36 -1.21 -27.49
CA HIS A 213 -17.64 -1.50 -26.27
C HIS A 213 -16.27 -2.08 -26.59
N SER A 214 -15.29 -1.83 -25.73
CA SER A 214 -14.00 -2.50 -25.83
C SER A 214 -13.37 -2.72 -24.48
N TRP A 215 -12.75 -3.88 -24.29
CA TRP A 215 -12.07 -4.27 -23.04
C TRP A 215 -10.71 -4.90 -23.34
N VAL A 216 -9.92 -5.10 -22.32
CA VAL A 216 -8.61 -5.75 -22.40
C VAL A 216 -8.80 -7.25 -22.18
N LEU A 217 -8.18 -8.08 -23.01
CA LEU A 217 -8.29 -9.54 -22.88
C LEU A 217 -7.41 -10.07 -21.74
N ALA A 218 -6.19 -9.54 -21.60
CA ALA A 218 -5.27 -9.93 -20.53
C ALA A 218 -4.39 -8.76 -20.13
N GLY A 219 -3.99 -8.70 -18.85
CA GLY A 219 -3.05 -7.71 -18.34
C GLY A 219 -3.59 -6.28 -18.30
N ARG A 220 -2.78 -5.30 -18.72
CA ARG A 220 -3.08 -3.87 -18.63
C ARG A 220 -3.51 -3.29 -19.97
N GLY A 221 -4.58 -2.52 -19.99
CA GLY A 221 -5.01 -1.79 -21.18
C GLY A 221 -5.91 -0.61 -20.88
N SER A 222 -6.04 0.31 -21.83
CA SER A 222 -6.88 1.51 -21.67
C SER A 222 -8.37 1.17 -21.71
N GLY A 223 -9.18 1.78 -20.83
CA GLY A 223 -10.62 1.57 -20.79
C GLY A 223 -11.31 2.29 -19.63
N PHE A 224 -12.63 2.29 -19.64
CA PHE A 224 -13.42 2.70 -18.49
C PHE A 224 -13.24 1.70 -17.37
N LEU A 225 -13.11 2.23 -16.15
CA LEU A 225 -13.14 1.42 -14.93
C LEU A 225 -14.53 1.50 -14.32
N THR A 226 -14.80 0.62 -13.37
CA THR A 226 -16.08 0.60 -12.66
C THR A 226 -16.39 1.96 -12.04
N PRO A 227 -17.58 2.54 -12.31
CA PRO A 227 -18.00 3.77 -11.65
C PRO A 227 -18.21 3.58 -10.15
N ASP A 228 -17.87 4.59 -9.36
CA ASP A 228 -18.10 4.62 -7.92
C ASP A 228 -19.32 5.49 -7.60
N TYR A 229 -20.22 4.96 -6.80
CA TYR A 229 -21.35 5.69 -6.28
C TYR A 229 -21.33 5.76 -4.75
N SER A 230 -21.52 6.95 -4.20
CA SER A 230 -21.67 7.12 -2.76
C SER A 230 -22.70 8.18 -2.40
N THR A 231 -23.35 7.98 -1.27
CA THR A 231 -24.19 9.00 -0.63
C THR A 231 -23.44 9.59 0.56
N TYR A 232 -23.71 10.84 0.88
CA TYR A 232 -23.10 11.52 2.03
C TYR A 232 -24.02 12.62 2.56
N ASN A 233 -23.80 13.03 3.82
CA ASN A 233 -24.46 14.19 4.40
C ASN A 233 -23.66 15.47 4.04
N GLU A 234 -24.34 16.53 3.65
CA GLU A 234 -23.76 17.86 3.49
C GLU A 234 -24.34 18.77 4.57
N PRO A 235 -23.50 19.43 5.40
CA PRO A 235 -24.00 20.41 6.36
C PRO A 235 -24.79 21.50 5.63
N ASP A 236 -26.05 21.71 5.99
CA ASP A 236 -26.85 22.77 5.36
C ASP A 236 -26.39 24.13 5.89
N SER A 237 -25.59 24.81 5.06
CA SER A 237 -25.09 26.16 5.36
C SER A 237 -26.18 27.22 5.46
N ARG A 238 -27.43 26.91 5.08
CA ARG A 238 -28.58 27.82 5.12
C ARG A 238 -29.29 27.83 6.46
N TYR A 239 -29.08 26.81 7.28
CA TYR A 239 -29.68 26.68 8.61
C TYR A 239 -28.57 26.47 9.64
N ASN A 240 -28.34 27.44 10.51
CA ASN A 240 -27.41 27.34 11.64
C ASN A 240 -27.91 26.39 12.76
N GLU A 241 -28.76 25.44 12.44
CA GLU A 241 -29.31 24.48 13.39
C GLU A 241 -28.53 23.17 13.28
N PRO A 242 -27.87 22.69 14.34
CA PRO A 242 -27.21 21.39 14.35
C PRO A 242 -28.25 20.28 14.16
N GLY A 243 -28.10 19.48 13.08
CA GLY A 243 -28.89 18.27 12.86
C GLY A 243 -29.81 18.27 11.63
N GLN A 244 -29.81 19.32 10.81
CA GLN A 244 -30.42 19.29 9.47
C GLN A 244 -29.32 19.16 8.41
N ASP A 245 -28.96 17.93 8.09
CA ASP A 245 -28.04 17.60 7.01
C ASP A 245 -28.84 17.25 5.75
N ASP A 246 -28.53 17.88 4.63
CA ASP A 246 -29.06 17.47 3.33
C ASP A 246 -28.34 16.23 2.81
N SER A 247 -29.11 15.22 2.43
CA SER A 247 -28.54 14.05 1.75
C SER A 247 -28.05 14.42 0.36
N ALA A 248 -26.80 14.13 0.08
CA ALA A 248 -26.14 14.33 -1.20
C ALA A 248 -25.57 13.02 -1.74
N TYR A 249 -25.25 13.00 -3.03
CA TYR A 249 -24.59 11.86 -3.64
C TYR A 249 -23.43 12.29 -4.54
N SER A 250 -22.52 11.37 -4.77
CA SER A 250 -21.46 11.50 -5.75
C SER A 250 -21.43 10.29 -6.68
N LEU A 251 -21.14 10.56 -7.95
CA LEU A 251 -20.89 9.56 -8.98
C LEU A 251 -19.55 9.88 -9.63
N ARG A 252 -18.62 8.94 -9.54
CA ARG A 252 -17.29 9.05 -10.15
C ARG A 252 -17.18 8.06 -11.29
N VAL A 253 -16.77 8.55 -12.47
CA VAL A 253 -16.56 7.75 -13.69
C VAL A 253 -15.10 7.86 -14.09
N PRO A 254 -14.29 6.82 -13.82
CA PRO A 254 -12.86 6.81 -14.15
C PRO A 254 -12.61 6.19 -15.53
N TYR A 255 -11.59 6.70 -16.21
CA TYR A 255 -11.00 6.13 -17.43
C TYR A 255 -9.51 5.96 -17.25
N TYR A 256 -9.01 4.76 -17.49
CA TYR A 256 -7.62 4.39 -17.40
C TYR A 256 -6.97 4.42 -18.78
N PHE A 257 -5.81 5.09 -18.89
CA PHE A 257 -4.94 5.09 -20.06
C PHE A 257 -3.69 4.27 -19.75
N ASN A 258 -3.51 3.15 -20.42
CA ASN A 258 -2.25 2.42 -20.47
C ASN A 258 -1.38 3.09 -21.53
N LEU A 259 -0.53 4.04 -21.13
CA LEU A 259 0.27 4.84 -22.06
C LEU A 259 1.48 4.07 -22.59
N ALA A 260 2.11 3.28 -21.72
CA ALA A 260 3.23 2.41 -22.02
C ALA A 260 3.39 1.36 -20.89
N PRO A 261 4.25 0.34 -21.05
CA PRO A 261 4.49 -0.66 -19.99
C PRO A 261 4.92 -0.03 -18.65
N ASP A 262 5.67 1.06 -18.70
CA ASP A 262 6.23 1.76 -17.53
C ASP A 262 5.38 2.91 -17.00
N ARG A 263 4.25 3.29 -17.67
CA ARG A 263 3.48 4.49 -17.29
C ARG A 263 2.01 4.39 -17.62
N ASP A 264 1.22 5.06 -16.80
CA ASP A 264 -0.22 5.15 -16.96
C ASP A 264 -0.79 6.51 -16.55
N LEU A 265 -2.02 6.75 -16.96
CA LEU A 265 -2.80 7.92 -16.59
C LEU A 265 -4.24 7.49 -16.26
N LEU A 266 -4.68 7.80 -15.05
CA LEU A 266 -6.07 7.68 -14.65
C LEU A 266 -6.72 9.07 -14.72
N VAL A 267 -7.80 9.21 -15.46
CA VAL A 267 -8.63 10.43 -15.50
C VAL A 267 -10.02 10.06 -14.97
N ALA A 268 -10.60 10.91 -14.13
CA ALA A 268 -11.96 10.68 -13.67
C ALA A 268 -12.77 11.97 -13.64
N LEU A 269 -14.06 11.81 -13.88
CA LEU A 269 -15.06 12.86 -13.69
C LEU A 269 -15.94 12.47 -12.51
N THR A 270 -15.92 13.28 -11.46
CA THR A 270 -16.76 13.07 -10.27
C THR A 270 -17.83 14.15 -10.22
N TYR A 271 -19.08 13.74 -10.27
CA TYR A 271 -20.22 14.63 -10.03
C TYR A 271 -20.66 14.56 -8.57
N MET A 272 -20.63 15.68 -7.88
CA MET A 272 -21.19 15.85 -6.53
C MET A 272 -22.46 16.68 -6.61
N SER A 273 -23.60 16.11 -6.19
CA SER A 273 -24.92 16.75 -6.32
C SER A 273 -25.01 18.11 -5.59
N SER A 274 -24.29 18.25 -4.47
CA SER A 274 -24.22 19.50 -3.71
C SER A 274 -23.19 20.51 -4.23
N ARG A 275 -22.15 20.06 -4.98
CA ARG A 275 -20.99 20.90 -5.30
C ARG A 275 -20.63 21.05 -6.78
N ARG A 276 -21.06 20.16 -7.66
CA ARG A 276 -20.81 20.08 -9.12
C ARG A 276 -19.69 19.08 -9.49
N PHE A 277 -19.02 19.34 -10.63
CA PHE A 277 -18.05 18.44 -11.23
C PHE A 277 -16.62 18.68 -10.73
N ILE A 278 -15.97 17.59 -10.33
CA ILE A 278 -14.54 17.53 -10.04
C ILE A 278 -13.85 16.78 -11.18
N TYR A 279 -12.83 17.38 -11.75
CA TYR A 279 -11.93 16.77 -12.73
C TYR A 279 -10.73 16.20 -12.01
N GLU A 280 -10.43 14.92 -12.22
CA GLU A 280 -9.34 14.22 -11.56
C GLU A 280 -8.36 13.66 -12.59
N GLY A 281 -7.08 13.72 -12.29
CA GLY A 281 -6.02 13.09 -13.07
C GLY A 281 -4.95 12.52 -12.14
N LYS A 282 -4.52 11.27 -12.38
CA LYS A 282 -3.40 10.64 -11.69
C LYS A 282 -2.49 9.98 -12.72
N TYR A 283 -1.29 10.52 -12.88
CA TYR A 283 -0.23 9.95 -13.71
C TYR A 283 0.76 9.22 -12.83
N ARG A 284 1.23 8.04 -13.27
CA ARG A 284 2.26 7.25 -12.61
C ARG A 284 3.27 6.77 -13.65
N GLN A 285 4.53 6.74 -13.26
CA GLN A 285 5.59 6.19 -14.08
C GLN A 285 6.64 5.46 -13.24
N LEU A 286 7.04 4.29 -13.70
CA LEU A 286 8.22 3.58 -13.25
C LEU A 286 9.42 4.12 -14.03
N ILE A 287 10.43 4.66 -13.33
CA ILE A 287 11.58 5.33 -13.97
C ILE A 287 12.70 4.33 -14.22
N ALA A 288 12.97 3.47 -13.25
CA ALA A 288 14.00 2.43 -13.36
C ALA A 288 13.58 1.19 -12.57
N PRO A 289 13.91 -0.01 -13.05
CA PRO A 289 13.73 -1.22 -12.26
C PRO A 289 14.71 -1.23 -11.08
N LYS A 290 14.42 -2.05 -10.08
CA LYS A 290 15.28 -2.27 -8.91
C LYS A 290 16.73 -2.44 -9.29
N ILE A 291 17.60 -1.63 -8.70
CA ILE A 291 19.06 -1.77 -8.88
C ILE A 291 19.57 -2.96 -8.06
N SER A 292 18.95 -3.25 -6.91
CA SER A 292 19.25 -4.41 -6.06
C SER A 292 17.99 -4.88 -5.31
N ALA A 293 18.04 -6.07 -4.71
CA ALA A 293 16.92 -6.64 -3.95
C ALA A 293 16.50 -5.77 -2.75
N ASP A 294 17.40 -4.95 -2.23
CA ASP A 294 17.17 -4.09 -1.06
C ASP A 294 16.57 -2.70 -1.40
N HIS A 295 16.39 -2.40 -2.70
CA HIS A 295 15.84 -1.12 -3.15
C HIS A 295 14.44 -1.30 -3.71
N GLU A 296 13.57 -0.32 -3.48
CA GLU A 296 12.26 -0.25 -4.12
C GLU A 296 12.36 0.25 -5.56
N ASP A 297 11.34 -0.02 -6.38
CA ASP A 297 11.29 0.48 -7.75
C ASP A 297 11.22 2.00 -7.76
N SER A 298 12.06 2.65 -8.56
CA SER A 298 12.04 4.10 -8.72
C SER A 298 10.78 4.54 -9.45
N THR A 299 9.91 5.25 -8.75
CA THR A 299 8.61 5.66 -9.27
C THR A 299 8.34 7.13 -9.04
N TYR A 300 7.55 7.74 -9.91
CA TYR A 300 6.91 8.99 -9.59
C TYR A 300 5.41 8.97 -9.87
N SER A 301 4.66 9.75 -9.11
CA SER A 301 3.23 9.94 -9.31
C SER A 301 2.83 11.40 -9.16
N ILE A 302 1.89 11.84 -10.01
CA ILE A 302 1.24 13.15 -9.92
C ILE A 302 -0.25 12.92 -9.89
N GLU A 303 -0.92 13.40 -8.84
CA GLU A 303 -2.37 13.42 -8.74
C GLU A 303 -2.84 14.88 -8.66
N ALA A 304 -3.83 15.22 -9.47
CA ALA A 304 -4.48 16.53 -9.44
C ALA A 304 -5.99 16.35 -9.46
N LYS A 305 -6.68 17.13 -8.62
CA LYS A 305 -8.14 17.24 -8.61
C LYS A 305 -8.53 18.71 -8.70
N TYR A 306 -9.55 19.02 -9.49
CA TYR A 306 -9.97 20.39 -9.74
C TYR A 306 -11.49 20.51 -9.80
N LEU A 307 -12.05 21.32 -8.91
CA LEU A 307 -13.43 21.77 -8.90
C LEU A 307 -13.45 23.25 -9.35
N PRO A 308 -13.87 23.56 -10.59
CA PRO A 308 -13.79 24.91 -11.14
C PRO A 308 -14.59 25.95 -10.37
N GLU A 309 -15.74 25.52 -9.83
CA GLU A 309 -16.66 26.34 -9.06
C GLU A 309 -17.42 25.44 -8.07
N ASP A 310 -17.15 25.60 -6.80
CA ASP A 310 -17.91 24.99 -5.72
C ASP A 310 -19.26 25.70 -5.59
N LYS A 311 -20.38 25.00 -5.80
CA LYS A 311 -21.73 25.55 -5.74
C LYS A 311 -22.07 26.19 -4.38
N ILE A 312 -21.46 25.71 -3.29
CA ILE A 312 -21.73 26.19 -1.93
C ILE A 312 -20.93 27.46 -1.63
N THR A 313 -19.62 27.44 -1.93
CA THR A 313 -18.71 28.52 -1.56
C THR A 313 -18.39 29.51 -2.68
N GLY A 314 -18.68 29.14 -3.95
CA GLY A 314 -18.28 29.91 -5.13
C GLY A 314 -16.79 29.85 -5.46
N LEU A 315 -15.99 29.12 -4.67
CA LEU A 315 -14.53 29.07 -4.79
C LEU A 315 -14.10 27.99 -5.80
N LYS A 316 -12.92 28.19 -6.35
CA LYS A 316 -12.18 27.15 -7.06
C LYS A 316 -11.45 26.29 -6.05
N ARG A 317 -11.70 24.97 -6.09
CA ARG A 317 -11.08 24.03 -5.13
C ARG A 317 -10.18 23.08 -5.92
N TRP A 318 -9.01 22.78 -5.36
CA TRP A 318 -8.06 21.90 -6.01
C TRP A 318 -7.15 21.18 -5.00
N LEU A 319 -6.62 20.04 -5.45
CA LEU A 319 -5.58 19.28 -4.78
C LEU A 319 -4.50 18.96 -5.80
N VAL A 320 -3.25 19.04 -5.40
CA VAL A 320 -2.09 18.53 -6.15
C VAL A 320 -1.22 17.73 -5.18
N ASN A 321 -1.00 16.47 -5.53
CA ASN A 321 -0.03 15.59 -4.88
C ASN A 321 1.01 15.17 -5.92
N PHE A 322 2.26 15.28 -5.57
CA PHE A 322 3.38 14.74 -6.34
C PHE A 322 4.25 13.94 -5.39
N SER A 323 4.66 12.77 -5.79
CA SER A 323 5.65 11.96 -5.10
C SER A 323 6.61 11.33 -6.09
N GLU A 324 7.88 11.31 -5.73
CA GLU A 324 8.97 10.71 -6.49
C GLU A 324 9.95 10.05 -5.53
N GLU A 325 10.27 8.80 -5.78
CA GLU A 325 11.35 8.06 -5.15
C GLU A 325 12.24 7.53 -6.27
N LEU A 326 13.50 7.96 -6.28
CA LEU A 326 14.42 7.69 -7.38
C LEU A 326 15.78 7.26 -6.84
N ASP A 327 16.15 6.03 -7.13
CA ASP A 327 17.50 5.50 -6.94
C ASP A 327 18.33 5.74 -8.20
N LEU A 328 19.16 6.80 -8.16
CA LEU A 328 20.06 7.14 -9.27
C LEU A 328 21.25 6.18 -9.36
N SER A 329 21.61 5.58 -8.25
CA SER A 329 22.63 4.52 -8.13
C SER A 329 22.48 3.84 -6.76
N ASP A 330 23.23 2.76 -6.52
CA ASP A 330 23.33 2.08 -5.21
C ASP A 330 23.68 3.02 -4.04
N LYS A 331 24.19 4.21 -4.34
CA LYS A 331 24.67 5.18 -3.35
C LYS A 331 23.85 6.47 -3.33
N ILE A 332 23.03 6.74 -4.34
CA ILE A 332 22.35 8.03 -4.50
C ILE A 332 20.85 7.80 -4.56
N HIS A 333 20.15 8.41 -3.62
CA HIS A 333 18.71 8.36 -3.51
C HIS A 333 18.12 9.78 -3.47
N LEU A 334 17.07 10.02 -4.25
CA LEU A 334 16.30 11.26 -4.32
C LEU A 334 14.85 10.95 -3.93
N SER A 335 14.33 11.69 -2.94
CA SER A 335 12.92 11.63 -2.56
C SER A 335 12.32 13.03 -2.65
N ALA A 336 11.20 13.15 -3.36
CA ALA A 336 10.49 14.41 -3.52
C ALA A 336 8.99 14.19 -3.27
N GLN A 337 8.41 15.03 -2.40
CA GLN A 337 6.99 15.02 -2.08
C GLN A 337 6.46 16.45 -2.10
N TYR A 338 5.36 16.67 -2.82
CA TYR A 338 4.69 17.95 -2.87
C TYR A 338 3.19 17.74 -2.68
N HIS A 339 2.66 18.22 -1.57
CA HIS A 339 1.26 18.10 -1.21
C HIS A 339 0.66 19.48 -0.96
N ARG A 340 -0.35 19.86 -1.75
CA ARG A 340 -1.03 21.15 -1.61
C ARG A 340 -2.51 21.01 -1.94
N VAL A 341 -3.31 21.82 -1.24
CA VAL A 341 -4.73 22.00 -1.51
C VAL A 341 -5.07 23.48 -1.62
N SER A 342 -6.21 23.78 -2.23
CA SER A 342 -6.69 25.16 -2.42
C SER A 342 -6.86 25.95 -1.14
N ASP A 343 -7.30 25.28 -0.07
CA ASP A 343 -7.69 25.91 1.20
C ASP A 343 -7.70 24.91 2.35
N ALA A 344 -7.77 25.45 3.56
CA ALA A 344 -7.68 24.68 4.81
C ALA A 344 -8.83 23.68 5.04
N LYS A 345 -9.98 23.87 4.39
CA LYS A 345 -11.17 23.02 4.57
C LYS A 345 -11.36 21.99 3.47
N TYR A 346 -10.38 21.87 2.55
CA TYR A 346 -10.51 20.96 1.41
C TYR A 346 -10.79 19.51 1.82
N PHE A 347 -10.09 19.00 2.83
CA PHE A 347 -10.27 17.62 3.30
C PHE A 347 -11.60 17.42 4.01
N GLU A 348 -12.02 18.37 4.80
CA GLU A 348 -13.32 18.32 5.51
C GLU A 348 -14.51 18.38 4.53
N GLU A 349 -14.45 19.29 3.55
CA GLU A 349 -15.62 19.62 2.73
C GLU A 349 -15.66 18.89 1.38
N ILE A 350 -14.51 18.68 0.71
CA ILE A 350 -14.43 18.10 -0.65
C ILE A 350 -14.01 16.63 -0.60
N ALA A 351 -12.85 16.34 -0.03
CA ALA A 351 -12.34 14.97 0.01
C ALA A 351 -13.09 14.11 1.04
N ARG A 352 -13.60 14.72 2.11
CA ARG A 352 -14.32 14.09 3.23
C ARG A 352 -13.55 12.94 3.86
N THR A 353 -12.24 13.11 3.90
CA THR A 353 -11.26 12.17 4.45
C THR A 353 -10.13 12.96 5.08
N ASN A 354 -9.28 12.30 5.87
CA ASN A 354 -8.09 12.92 6.47
C ASN A 354 -8.37 14.19 7.27
N THR A 355 -9.49 14.23 7.98
CA THR A 355 -9.90 15.38 8.82
C THR A 355 -9.01 15.57 10.05
N ASP A 356 -8.27 14.51 10.43
CA ASP A 356 -7.25 14.50 11.47
C ASP A 356 -5.91 15.13 11.02
N VAL A 357 -5.65 15.19 9.71
CA VAL A 357 -4.43 15.84 9.16
C VAL A 357 -4.50 17.34 9.41
N LYS A 358 -3.50 17.89 10.11
CA LYS A 358 -3.42 19.32 10.47
C LYS A 358 -2.44 20.09 9.57
N THR A 359 -1.47 19.39 9.00
CA THR A 359 -0.45 19.99 8.13
C THR A 359 -0.19 19.08 6.93
N LEU A 360 0.01 19.68 5.75
CA LEU A 360 0.53 19.02 4.56
C LEU A 360 1.99 19.41 4.40
N LYS A 361 2.88 18.44 4.52
CA LYS A 361 4.31 18.64 4.32
C LYS A 361 4.68 18.40 2.86
N SER A 362 5.55 19.25 2.34
CA SER A 362 6.24 19.06 1.08
C SER A 362 7.73 19.03 1.36
N SER A 363 8.45 18.08 0.76
CA SER A 363 9.86 17.89 1.02
C SER A 363 10.62 17.48 -0.24
N LEU A 364 11.89 17.83 -0.29
CA LEU A 364 12.86 17.34 -1.25
C LEU A 364 14.09 16.91 -0.47
N LYS A 365 14.46 15.64 -0.59
CA LYS A 365 15.63 15.06 0.05
C LYS A 365 16.51 14.40 -1.00
N TYR A 366 17.77 14.80 -1.01
CA TYR A 366 18.84 14.12 -1.73
C TYR A 366 19.74 13.45 -0.70
N SER A 367 20.04 12.17 -0.86
CA SER A 367 20.96 11.44 0.00
C SER A 367 21.98 10.67 -0.81
N TYR A 368 23.19 10.62 -0.28
CA TYR A 368 24.32 9.81 -0.74
C TYR A 368 24.75 8.92 0.40
N GLU A 369 24.78 7.62 0.19
CA GLU A 369 25.19 6.64 1.18
C GLU A 369 26.26 5.71 0.60
N ASP A 370 27.44 5.73 1.21
CA ASP A 370 28.57 4.87 0.84
C ASP A 370 28.87 3.93 1.99
N LYS A 371 28.27 2.73 1.95
CA LYS A 371 28.42 1.69 2.98
C LYS A 371 29.88 1.24 3.10
N ASP A 372 30.63 1.15 2.00
CA ASP A 372 32.02 0.72 2.00
C ASP A 372 32.94 1.67 2.77
N ASN A 373 32.64 2.96 2.66
CA ASN A 373 33.38 4.04 3.33
C ASN A 373 32.71 4.54 4.60
N ASN A 374 31.57 3.98 5.02
CA ASN A 374 30.78 4.42 6.16
C ASN A 374 30.51 5.94 6.13
N LEU A 375 30.07 6.45 4.97
CA LEU A 375 29.80 7.86 4.72
C LEU A 375 28.37 8.05 4.28
N SER A 376 27.62 8.92 4.99
CA SER A 376 26.29 9.36 4.58
C SER A 376 26.27 10.88 4.48
N LEU A 377 25.70 11.38 3.38
CA LEU A 377 25.44 12.80 3.15
C LEU A 377 23.96 12.96 2.83
N ALA A 378 23.32 14.01 3.35
CA ALA A 378 21.97 14.34 2.92
C ALA A 378 21.75 15.85 2.87
N VAL A 379 20.86 16.26 1.95
CA VAL A 379 20.32 17.63 1.86
C VAL A 379 18.82 17.51 1.82
N LEU A 380 18.14 18.26 2.68
CA LEU A 380 16.68 18.25 2.83
C LEU A 380 16.15 19.69 2.81
N THR A 381 15.02 19.90 2.15
CA THR A 381 14.20 21.11 2.30
C THR A 381 12.76 20.70 2.54
N GLU A 382 12.10 21.41 3.44
CA GLU A 382 10.69 21.18 3.79
C GLU A 382 9.91 22.51 3.72
N ASP A 383 8.63 22.37 3.43
CA ASP A 383 7.63 23.42 3.50
C ASP A 383 6.30 22.80 3.94
N GLU A 384 5.43 23.59 4.60
CA GLU A 384 4.15 23.08 5.10
C GLU A 384 2.98 23.97 4.67
N GLN A 385 1.81 23.36 4.57
CA GLN A 385 0.53 24.04 4.44
C GLN A 385 -0.39 23.60 5.57
N LEU A 386 -0.97 24.57 6.29
CA LEU A 386 -1.96 24.29 7.33
C LEU A 386 -3.31 23.94 6.73
N VAL A 387 -3.93 22.90 7.28
CA VAL A 387 -5.28 22.43 6.93
C VAL A 387 -6.04 22.05 8.19
N ASN A 388 -7.35 21.94 8.13
CA ASN A 388 -8.21 21.45 9.23
C ASN A 388 -7.89 22.10 10.59
N ALA A 389 -7.80 23.45 10.61
CA ALA A 389 -7.46 24.22 11.81
C ALA A 389 -6.12 23.86 12.48
N GLY A 390 -5.14 23.45 11.68
CA GLY A 390 -3.77 23.21 12.14
C GLY A 390 -3.10 24.48 12.65
N THR A 391 -2.09 24.32 13.50
CA THR A 391 -1.24 25.41 14.00
C THR A 391 0.11 25.41 13.31
N PRO A 392 0.72 26.59 13.02
CA PRO A 392 2.03 26.65 12.40
C PRO A 392 3.09 25.95 13.25
N SER A 393 3.97 25.22 12.59
CA SER A 393 5.17 24.63 13.17
C SER A 393 6.43 25.21 12.50
N TYR A 394 7.60 24.87 13.05
CA TYR A 394 8.85 25.20 12.37
C TYR A 394 9.08 24.25 11.20
N THR A 395 9.51 24.79 10.07
CA THR A 395 9.92 24.02 8.89
C THR A 395 11.44 24.05 8.73
N ARG A 396 12.00 22.96 8.24
CA ARG A 396 13.41 22.87 7.85
C ARG A 396 13.56 23.42 6.43
N ALA A 397 13.69 24.76 6.34
CA ALA A 397 13.80 25.43 5.05
C ALA A 397 15.03 24.94 4.23
N LEU A 398 16.09 24.53 4.92
CA LEU A 398 17.24 23.82 4.36
C LEU A 398 17.99 23.11 5.47
N GLU A 399 18.30 21.84 5.26
CA GLU A 399 19.14 21.05 6.14
C GLU A 399 20.22 20.32 5.33
N GLY A 400 21.44 20.35 5.80
CA GLY A 400 22.53 19.54 5.27
C GLY A 400 23.12 18.70 6.39
N SER A 401 23.36 17.41 6.15
CA SER A 401 23.94 16.49 7.12
C SER A 401 25.08 15.67 6.53
N ILE A 402 26.06 15.39 7.37
CA ILE A 402 27.21 14.53 7.07
C ILE A 402 27.36 13.57 8.26
N SER A 403 27.44 12.29 7.99
CA SER A 403 27.79 11.25 8.97
C SER A 403 28.92 10.40 8.43
N LYS A 404 29.98 10.19 9.23
CA LYS A 404 31.15 9.44 8.84
C LYS A 404 31.69 8.64 10.04
N THR A 405 31.88 7.35 9.86
CA THR A 405 32.63 6.52 10.80
C THR A 405 34.06 6.34 10.31
N LEU A 406 35.00 6.87 11.03
CA LEU A 406 36.44 6.71 10.81
C LEU A 406 36.92 5.45 11.54
N ASN A 407 37.85 4.72 10.94
CA ASN A 407 38.45 3.51 11.54
C ASN A 407 37.38 2.47 11.91
N ALA A 408 36.35 2.30 11.08
CA ALA A 408 35.22 1.38 11.34
C ALA A 408 35.67 -0.06 11.64
N ASP A 409 36.72 -0.53 10.96
CA ASP A 409 37.30 -1.87 11.12
C ASP A 409 38.26 -2.00 12.31
N GLN A 410 38.46 -0.92 13.04
CA GLN A 410 39.39 -0.91 14.18
C GLN A 410 38.63 -1.06 15.50
N LYS A 411 39.40 -1.46 16.55
CA LYS A 411 38.85 -1.63 17.90
C LYS A 411 38.28 -0.35 18.53
N MET A 412 38.47 0.81 17.89
CA MET A 412 38.04 2.11 18.39
C MET A 412 37.56 2.99 17.22
N PRO A 413 36.36 2.76 16.70
CA PRO A 413 35.77 3.60 15.68
C PRO A 413 35.50 5.00 16.22
N VAL A 414 35.58 5.99 15.33
CA VAL A 414 35.25 7.39 15.65
C VAL A 414 34.10 7.85 14.73
N GLN A 415 32.96 8.14 15.35
CA GLN A 415 31.79 8.69 14.68
C GLN A 415 31.88 10.21 14.65
N VAL A 416 31.67 10.78 13.46
CA VAL A 416 31.62 12.21 13.22
C VAL A 416 30.30 12.53 12.53
N ASP A 417 29.44 13.25 13.21
CA ASP A 417 28.16 13.73 12.66
C ASP A 417 28.14 15.25 12.66
N LEU A 418 27.68 15.83 11.56
CA LEU A 418 27.47 17.25 11.41
C LEU A 418 26.14 17.50 10.73
N VAL A 419 25.30 18.32 11.34
CA VAL A 419 24.00 18.72 10.81
C VAL A 419 23.87 20.25 10.88
N SER A 420 23.48 20.89 9.77
CA SER A 420 23.21 22.32 9.75
C SER A 420 21.81 22.55 9.18
N THR A 421 20.91 23.09 10.01
CA THR A 421 19.49 23.26 9.68
C THR A 421 19.08 24.72 9.79
N ARG A 422 18.49 25.25 8.74
CA ARG A 422 17.85 26.57 8.73
C ARG A 422 16.35 26.38 9.01
N PHE A 423 15.91 26.90 10.15
CA PHE A 423 14.51 26.90 10.57
C PHE A 423 13.77 28.17 10.16
N ALA A 424 12.55 28.00 9.65
CA ALA A 424 11.62 29.06 9.31
C ALA A 424 10.28 28.83 10.01
N HIS A 425 9.55 29.92 10.28
CA HIS A 425 8.21 29.87 10.86
C HIS A 425 7.35 30.96 10.24
N ASP A 426 6.10 30.66 9.89
CA ASP A 426 5.18 31.61 9.23
C ASP A 426 4.75 32.75 10.15
N THR A 427 4.75 32.53 11.46
CA THR A 427 4.42 33.59 12.42
C THR A 427 5.61 34.50 12.63
N ALA A 428 5.51 35.75 12.22
CA ALA A 428 6.59 36.74 12.24
C ALA A 428 7.19 37.03 13.62
N THR A 429 6.45 36.74 14.72
CA THR A 429 6.93 36.92 16.10
C THR A 429 7.77 35.74 16.61
N LYS A 430 7.79 34.64 15.88
CA LYS A 430 8.63 33.49 16.23
C LYS A 430 10.06 33.67 15.73
N GLU A 431 11.03 33.28 16.53
CA GLU A 431 12.45 33.34 16.16
C GLU A 431 12.75 32.37 15.02
N SER A 432 13.57 32.79 14.08
CA SER A 432 14.08 31.96 12.99
C SER A 432 15.60 32.00 12.99
N GLY A 433 16.24 30.98 12.46
CA GLY A 433 17.69 30.94 12.48
C GLY A 433 18.30 29.68 11.90
N THR A 434 19.60 29.57 12.00
CA THR A 434 20.35 28.39 11.59
C THR A 434 20.98 27.73 12.82
N ARG A 435 20.72 26.47 13.00
CA ARG A 435 21.42 25.60 13.98
C ARG A 435 22.43 24.76 13.25
N THR A 436 23.68 24.81 13.70
CA THR A 436 24.73 23.88 13.27
C THR A 436 25.18 23.05 14.46
N HIS A 437 25.06 21.74 14.37
CA HIS A 437 25.34 20.79 15.41
C HIS A 437 26.35 19.77 14.93
N GLY A 438 27.42 19.56 15.68
CA GLY A 438 28.41 18.54 15.41
C GLY A 438 28.60 17.63 16.62
N ILE A 439 28.74 16.33 16.38
CA ILE A 439 29.08 15.32 17.37
C ILE A 439 30.35 14.60 16.92
N LEU A 440 31.27 14.46 17.85
CA LEU A 440 32.41 13.54 17.76
C LEU A 440 32.24 12.49 18.86
N GLY A 441 32.09 11.24 18.49
CA GLY A 441 31.89 10.13 19.43
C GLY A 441 32.83 8.96 19.16
N THR A 442 33.14 8.19 20.20
CA THR A 442 33.87 6.94 20.08
C THR A 442 33.40 5.95 21.12
N SER A 443 33.46 4.68 20.78
CA SER A 443 33.20 3.57 21.70
C SER A 443 34.20 2.45 21.46
N ARG A 444 34.42 1.64 22.49
CA ARG A 444 35.32 0.50 22.38
C ARG A 444 34.74 -0.70 23.08
N GLU A 445 34.47 -1.74 22.34
CA GLU A 445 34.08 -3.02 22.89
C GLU A 445 35.30 -3.72 23.52
N LEU A 446 35.21 -4.03 24.79
CA LEU A 446 36.24 -4.73 25.54
C LEU A 446 35.80 -6.19 25.76
N ASN A 447 36.26 -7.09 24.91
CA ASN A 447 36.04 -8.53 25.00
C ASN A 447 37.07 -9.18 25.90
N ILE A 448 37.12 -8.79 27.17
CA ILE A 448 38.16 -9.28 28.07
C ILE A 448 37.75 -10.63 28.66
N ILE A 449 36.58 -10.76 29.15
CA ILE A 449 35.87 -11.93 29.66
C ILE A 449 34.39 -11.52 29.72
N TYR A 450 33.46 -12.46 29.70
CA TYR A 450 32.05 -12.16 29.97
C TYR A 450 31.88 -11.44 31.34
N PRO A 451 31.10 -10.32 31.44
CA PRO A 451 30.24 -9.69 30.47
C PRO A 451 30.99 -8.80 29.43
N LYS A 452 30.31 -8.47 28.32
CA LYS A 452 30.77 -7.51 27.34
C LYS A 452 30.71 -6.10 27.94
N VAL A 453 31.82 -5.36 27.88
CA VAL A 453 31.92 -4.01 28.44
C VAL A 453 32.27 -3.01 27.35
N THR A 454 31.46 -1.96 27.20
CA THR A 454 31.62 -0.96 26.14
C THR A 454 31.67 0.46 26.71
N PRO A 455 32.86 1.00 27.03
CA PRO A 455 33.04 2.41 27.34
C PRO A 455 32.82 3.26 26.09
N ARG A 456 32.24 4.44 26.27
CA ARG A 456 31.96 5.41 25.22
C ARG A 456 32.20 6.84 25.68
N ALA A 457 32.63 7.71 24.75
CA ALA A 457 32.85 9.12 25.00
C ALA A 457 32.39 9.95 23.80
N SER A 458 31.89 11.14 24.07
CA SER A 458 31.44 12.05 23.03
C SER A 458 31.60 13.52 23.41
N VAL A 459 31.70 14.36 22.42
CA VAL A 459 31.57 15.80 22.55
C VAL A 459 30.63 16.31 21.48
N SER A 460 29.66 17.11 21.90
CA SER A 460 28.74 17.79 20.96
C SER A 460 28.93 19.30 21.07
N ILE A 461 28.92 19.94 19.91
CA ILE A 461 29.03 21.39 19.76
C ILE A 461 27.85 21.87 18.92
N THR A 462 27.09 22.83 19.46
CA THR A 462 25.95 23.43 18.75
C THR A 462 26.11 24.94 18.69
N ASN A 463 25.95 25.51 17.50
CA ASN A 463 25.90 26.93 17.26
C ASN A 463 24.52 27.32 16.72
N TYR A 464 23.91 28.35 17.29
CA TYR A 464 22.67 28.97 16.82
C TYR A 464 22.98 30.37 16.33
N SER A 465 22.74 30.62 15.03
CA SER A 465 22.74 31.93 14.41
C SER A 465 21.31 32.39 14.22
N LEU A 466 20.83 33.28 15.09
CA LEU A 466 19.44 33.69 15.21
C LEU A 466 19.19 34.98 14.45
N LYS A 467 17.97 35.15 13.92
CA LYS A 467 17.62 36.34 13.10
C LYS A 467 17.45 37.59 13.95
N ASN A 468 16.82 37.51 15.11
CA ASN A 468 16.43 38.62 15.95
C ASN A 468 17.10 38.61 17.33
N SER A 469 17.87 37.56 17.65
CA SER A 469 18.51 37.36 18.94
C SER A 469 20.02 37.13 18.80
N PRO A 470 20.83 37.34 19.83
CA PRO A 470 22.25 37.03 19.82
C PRO A 470 22.53 35.55 19.52
N ASN A 471 23.67 35.30 18.89
CA ASN A 471 24.12 33.92 18.64
C ASN A 471 24.36 33.17 19.96
N ILE A 472 24.02 31.88 19.96
CA ILE A 472 24.17 31.01 21.14
C ILE A 472 25.09 29.84 20.78
N ASN A 473 26.03 29.54 21.67
CA ASN A 473 26.91 28.39 21.55
C ASN A 473 26.71 27.45 22.73
N ARG A 474 26.67 26.16 22.44
CA ARG A 474 26.55 25.12 23.46
C ARG A 474 27.56 24.01 23.17
N THR A 475 28.35 23.64 24.20
CA THR A 475 29.23 22.47 24.15
C THR A 475 28.87 21.55 25.31
N ILE A 476 28.66 20.25 25.00
CA ILE A 476 28.31 19.23 25.98
C ILE A 476 29.28 18.05 25.82
N LEU A 477 29.86 17.64 26.95
CA LEU A 477 30.67 16.44 27.04
C LEU A 477 29.83 15.27 27.53
N GLY A 478 29.97 14.12 26.91
CA GLY A 478 29.30 12.89 27.27
C GLY A 478 30.30 11.75 27.47
N SER A 479 30.01 10.85 28.39
CA SER A 479 30.68 9.58 28.54
C SER A 479 29.69 8.52 29.03
N GLY A 480 29.99 7.25 28.82
CA GLY A 480 29.14 6.16 29.28
C GLY A 480 29.88 4.83 29.35
N LEU A 481 29.24 3.89 30.01
CA LEU A 481 29.71 2.53 30.15
C LEU A 481 28.53 1.58 30.06
N ASP A 482 28.54 0.70 29.08
CA ASP A 482 27.56 -0.37 28.96
C ASP A 482 28.17 -1.70 29.37
N VAL A 483 27.46 -2.44 30.22
CA VAL A 483 27.83 -3.77 30.69
C VAL A 483 26.71 -4.73 30.29
N ASP A 484 26.99 -5.54 29.29
CA ASP A 484 26.03 -6.44 28.66
C ASP A 484 26.29 -7.88 29.09
N PHE A 485 25.24 -8.52 29.63
CA PHE A 485 25.25 -9.90 30.14
C PHE A 485 24.42 -10.83 29.24
N THR A 486 24.42 -10.61 27.92
CA THR A 486 23.62 -11.41 26.99
C THR A 486 23.99 -12.89 27.02
N ILE A 487 22.99 -13.75 27.20
CA ILE A 487 23.08 -15.21 27.22
C ILE A 487 22.12 -15.78 26.21
N ASN A 488 22.59 -16.71 25.41
CA ASN A 488 21.76 -17.44 24.42
C ASN A 488 21.66 -18.93 24.81
N ASN A 489 20.46 -19.50 24.69
CA ASN A 489 20.22 -20.92 24.94
C ASN A 489 19.11 -21.45 24.01
N GLU A 490 19.27 -22.66 23.49
CA GLU A 490 18.18 -23.33 22.78
C GLU A 490 17.20 -23.96 23.78
N THR A 491 15.92 -23.79 23.57
CA THR A 491 14.84 -24.35 24.39
C THR A 491 13.60 -24.64 23.56
N ASN A 492 12.54 -25.13 24.20
CA ASN A 492 11.24 -25.31 23.58
C ASN A 492 10.21 -24.37 24.23
N LEU A 493 9.46 -23.63 23.40
CA LEU A 493 8.38 -22.76 23.84
C LEU A 493 7.13 -23.05 23.00
N PHE A 494 6.00 -23.37 23.63
CA PHE A 494 4.71 -23.69 22.98
C PHE A 494 4.80 -24.78 21.89
N GLY A 495 5.79 -25.68 21.98
CA GLY A 495 6.01 -26.74 20.99
C GLY A 495 6.99 -26.38 19.87
N TYR A 496 7.46 -25.13 19.81
CA TYR A 496 8.48 -24.66 18.87
C TYR A 496 9.89 -24.79 19.47
N LYS A 497 10.86 -25.22 18.67
CA LYS A 497 12.27 -25.17 19.00
C LYS A 497 12.77 -23.75 18.80
N VAL A 498 13.23 -23.08 19.85
CA VAL A 498 13.55 -21.65 19.84
C VAL A 498 14.92 -21.37 20.39
N ASN A 499 15.55 -20.33 19.89
CA ASN A 499 16.68 -19.65 20.50
C ASN A 499 16.15 -18.63 21.51
N HIS A 500 16.41 -18.87 22.79
CA HIS A 500 16.11 -17.93 23.86
C HIS A 500 17.32 -17.08 24.16
N GLN A 501 17.20 -15.78 23.96
CA GLN A 501 18.20 -14.79 24.32
C GLN A 501 17.70 -13.99 25.53
N ILE A 502 18.52 -13.91 26.56
CA ILE A 502 18.32 -13.04 27.71
C ILE A 502 19.43 -12.02 27.71
N SER A 503 19.10 -10.73 27.68
CA SER A 503 20.04 -9.61 27.57
C SER A 503 19.84 -8.62 28.71
N PRO A 504 20.38 -8.90 29.91
CA PRO A 504 20.48 -7.91 30.97
C PRO A 504 21.56 -6.89 30.62
N LEU A 505 21.22 -5.60 30.67
CA LEU A 505 22.13 -4.51 30.37
C LEU A 505 22.13 -3.50 31.51
N ILE A 506 23.32 -3.12 31.98
CA ILE A 506 23.55 -2.00 32.89
C ILE A 506 24.24 -0.91 32.07
N SER A 507 23.61 0.24 31.92
CA SER A 507 24.11 1.38 31.16
C SER A 507 24.29 2.58 32.09
N TYR A 508 25.54 3.00 32.32
CA TYR A 508 25.83 4.27 32.97
C TYR A 508 26.02 5.37 31.94
N ASN A 509 25.34 6.48 32.14
CA ASN A 509 25.40 7.67 31.28
C ASN A 509 25.83 8.89 32.10
N TYR A 510 26.82 9.60 31.60
CA TYR A 510 27.19 10.92 32.06
C TYR A 510 27.11 11.91 30.92
N ARG A 511 26.38 13.03 31.12
CA ARG A 511 26.31 14.15 30.21
C ARG A 511 26.32 15.45 30.99
N ALA A 512 27.28 16.32 30.64
CA ALA A 512 27.55 17.53 31.41
C ALA A 512 26.33 18.45 31.50
N LYS A 513 26.06 18.99 32.67
CA LYS A 513 24.98 19.95 32.90
C LYS A 513 25.20 21.23 32.09
N LYS A 514 24.20 21.68 31.40
CA LYS A 514 24.19 22.93 30.62
C LYS A 514 22.81 23.56 30.64
N VAL A 515 22.73 24.83 31.10
CA VAL A 515 21.50 25.60 31.04
C VAL A 515 21.17 25.93 29.59
N GLN A 516 19.94 25.68 29.16
CA GLN A 516 19.50 25.76 27.76
C GLN A 516 18.20 26.57 27.59
N GLY A 517 17.66 27.19 28.65
CA GLY A 517 16.40 27.91 28.61
C GLY A 517 16.33 29.03 27.56
N ASN A 518 17.49 29.65 27.23
CA ASN A 518 17.58 30.71 26.22
C ASN A 518 17.66 30.21 24.78
N ILE A 519 17.75 28.90 24.57
CA ILE A 519 17.79 28.31 23.23
C ILE A 519 16.35 28.21 22.68
N PRO A 520 16.08 28.63 21.44
CA PRO A 520 14.79 28.46 20.80
C PRO A 520 14.36 26.98 20.70
N LEU A 521 13.06 26.75 20.61
CA LEU A 521 12.49 25.42 20.43
C LEU A 521 12.06 25.29 18.97
N PHE A 522 12.92 24.75 18.10
CA PHE A 522 12.65 24.57 16.68
C PHE A 522 12.04 23.19 16.38
N ASP A 523 12.59 22.12 16.97
CA ASP A 523 12.24 20.74 16.59
C ASP A 523 12.17 19.78 17.81
N ILE A 524 11.74 20.28 18.96
CA ILE A 524 11.67 19.50 20.18
C ILE A 524 10.31 18.83 20.37
N THR A 525 10.33 17.59 20.86
CA THR A 525 9.19 16.91 21.48
C THR A 525 9.69 16.14 22.70
N ASP A 526 8.98 16.23 23.84
CA ASP A 526 9.28 15.41 25.01
C ASP A 526 8.74 13.98 24.77
N LYS A 527 9.62 13.00 24.74
CA LYS A 527 9.24 11.58 24.59
C LYS A 527 8.42 11.07 25.78
N TYR A 528 8.51 11.75 26.93
CA TYR A 528 7.80 11.37 28.14
C TYR A 528 6.35 11.87 28.16
N ASP A 529 5.95 12.75 27.21
CA ASP A 529 4.56 13.16 27.04
C ASP A 529 3.68 12.01 26.57
N ASP A 530 4.20 11.14 25.72
CA ASP A 530 3.55 9.89 25.34
C ASP A 530 3.96 8.73 26.29
N ILE A 531 3.68 7.49 25.94
CA ILE A 531 4.11 6.34 26.72
C ILE A 531 5.64 6.18 26.61
N ILE A 532 6.31 6.14 27.78
CA ILE A 532 7.75 5.88 27.80
C ILE A 532 8.01 4.44 27.35
N SER A 533 8.76 4.28 26.28
CA SER A 533 9.14 2.97 25.75
C SER A 533 10.46 2.47 26.37
N PHE A 534 10.71 1.18 26.21
CA PHE A 534 12.01 0.57 26.51
C PHE A 534 13.16 1.29 25.78
N ALA A 535 12.97 1.63 24.49
CA ALA A 535 13.96 2.31 23.69
C ALA A 535 14.23 3.73 24.16
N ASP A 536 13.23 4.47 24.67
CA ASP A 536 13.41 5.81 25.21
C ASP A 536 14.34 5.80 26.44
N LEU A 537 14.12 4.86 27.35
CA LEU A 537 14.96 4.74 28.54
C LEU A 537 16.38 4.26 28.22
N THR A 538 16.53 3.30 27.33
CA THR A 538 17.85 2.75 26.97
C THR A 538 18.67 3.70 26.09
N SER A 539 18.02 4.59 25.30
CA SER A 539 18.71 5.63 24.54
C SER A 539 19.30 6.74 25.41
N GLY A 540 18.78 6.96 26.61
CA GLY A 540 19.15 8.05 27.48
C GLY A 540 18.79 9.45 26.96
N GLU A 541 17.93 9.53 25.93
CA GLU A 541 17.50 10.77 25.27
C GLU A 541 16.03 11.04 25.59
N ARG A 542 15.75 12.05 26.42
CA ARG A 542 14.39 12.44 26.76
C ARG A 542 13.69 13.18 25.61
N TYR A 543 14.40 14.10 24.96
CA TYR A 543 13.83 14.95 23.92
C TYR A 543 14.19 14.44 22.53
N THR A 544 13.26 14.60 21.57
CA THR A 544 13.59 14.52 20.14
C THR A 544 14.26 15.82 19.69
N GLY A 545 14.87 15.82 18.53
CA GLY A 545 15.58 16.99 18.01
C GLY A 545 16.86 17.31 18.77
N LEU A 546 17.38 18.51 18.58
CA LEU A 546 18.70 18.91 19.11
C LEU A 546 18.65 20.20 19.95
N ASP A 547 17.48 20.82 20.12
CA ASP A 547 17.37 22.08 20.86
C ASP A 547 17.47 21.89 22.37
N ARG A 548 17.09 20.72 22.83
CA ARG A 548 17.26 20.30 24.22
C ARG A 548 18.04 18.99 24.27
N ILE A 549 19.16 19.00 24.98
CA ILE A 549 19.96 17.83 25.27
C ILE A 549 20.00 17.69 26.79
N THR A 550 19.35 16.66 27.30
CA THR A 550 19.22 16.39 28.73
C THR A 550 20.58 16.14 29.36
N ASN A 551 20.86 16.73 30.53
CA ASN A 551 22.00 16.28 31.33
C ASN A 551 21.73 14.88 31.88
N ALA A 552 22.77 14.10 32.02
CA ALA A 552 22.69 12.75 32.54
C ALA A 552 23.80 12.53 33.59
N ASN A 553 23.47 11.88 34.63
CA ASN A 553 24.34 11.20 35.58
C ASN A 553 23.46 10.10 36.17
N ASP A 554 23.30 9.04 35.38
CA ASP A 554 22.24 8.07 35.59
C ASP A 554 22.69 6.65 35.25
N VAL A 555 21.99 5.69 35.84
CA VAL A 555 22.14 4.26 35.57
C VAL A 555 20.82 3.74 35.06
N THR A 556 20.83 3.20 33.87
CA THR A 556 19.67 2.47 33.30
C THR A 556 19.90 0.98 33.47
N LEU A 557 18.94 0.32 34.10
CA LEU A 557 18.86 -1.13 34.16
C LEU A 557 17.80 -1.58 33.13
N SER A 558 18.21 -2.49 32.26
CA SER A 558 17.27 -3.05 31.27
C SER A 558 17.44 -4.55 31.14
N LEU A 559 16.35 -5.24 30.87
CA LEU A 559 16.29 -6.66 30.59
C LEU A 559 15.42 -6.87 29.36
N GLU A 560 16.00 -7.51 28.38
CA GLU A 560 15.28 -8.02 27.20
C GLU A 560 15.37 -9.54 27.19
N SER A 561 14.24 -10.21 26.87
CA SER A 561 14.16 -11.65 26.72
C SER A 561 13.39 -11.96 25.45
N THR A 562 14.06 -12.57 24.48
CA THR A 562 13.50 -12.88 23.16
C THR A 562 13.56 -14.38 22.87
N TYR A 563 12.52 -14.88 22.24
CA TYR A 563 12.39 -16.26 21.80
C TYR A 563 12.15 -16.26 20.29
N ARG A 564 13.15 -16.70 19.54
CA ARG A 564 13.09 -16.78 18.07
C ARG A 564 13.13 -18.23 17.62
N GLU A 565 12.32 -18.60 16.64
CA GLU A 565 12.32 -19.95 16.09
C GLU A 565 13.69 -20.30 15.47
N VAL A 566 14.16 -21.54 15.70
CA VAL A 566 15.44 -22.00 15.17
C VAL A 566 15.33 -22.14 13.65
N GLY A 567 16.22 -21.44 12.93
CA GLY A 567 16.23 -21.40 11.47
C GLY A 567 15.40 -20.25 10.84
N ALA A 568 14.73 -19.44 11.67
CA ALA A 568 14.10 -18.21 11.20
C ALA A 568 15.15 -17.20 10.69
N SER A 569 14.79 -16.42 9.68
CA SER A 569 15.65 -15.33 9.16
C SER A 569 15.75 -14.18 10.17
N GLU A 570 16.72 -13.27 9.96
CA GLU A 570 16.84 -12.08 10.81
C GLU A 570 15.61 -11.16 10.72
N ASP A 571 14.91 -11.19 9.60
CA ASP A 571 13.70 -10.39 9.34
C ASP A 571 12.42 -11.01 9.94
N ASP A 572 12.47 -12.28 10.38
CA ASP A 572 11.32 -12.94 10.99
C ASP A 572 11.06 -12.41 12.39
N LYS A 573 9.79 -12.24 12.74
CA LYS A 573 9.37 -11.77 14.05
C LYS A 573 9.68 -12.79 15.13
N ASP A 574 10.09 -12.28 16.30
CA ASP A 574 10.23 -13.12 17.49
C ASP A 574 8.87 -13.73 17.88
N LEU A 575 8.92 -15.01 18.31
CA LEU A 575 7.74 -15.70 18.83
C LEU A 575 7.24 -15.02 20.12
N LEU A 576 8.17 -14.65 20.99
CA LEU A 576 7.91 -13.90 22.22
C LEU A 576 9.07 -12.95 22.50
N SER A 577 8.75 -11.67 22.75
CA SER A 577 9.69 -10.66 23.22
C SER A 577 9.15 -10.00 24.48
N MET A 578 9.97 -9.91 25.50
CA MET A 578 9.64 -9.24 26.77
C MET A 578 10.75 -8.26 27.09
N LYS A 579 10.39 -7.01 27.41
CA LYS A 579 11.36 -5.94 27.69
C LYS A 579 10.91 -5.17 28.93
N ILE A 580 11.87 -4.82 29.76
CA ILE A 580 11.65 -3.96 30.93
C ILE A 580 12.87 -3.08 31.15
N ALA A 581 12.65 -1.80 31.45
CA ALA A 581 13.74 -0.86 31.77
C ALA A 581 13.31 0.16 32.81
N GLN A 582 14.29 0.63 33.58
CA GLN A 582 14.16 1.75 34.51
C GLN A 582 15.48 2.50 34.62
N THR A 583 15.41 3.83 34.69
CA THR A 583 16.56 4.71 34.87
C THR A 583 16.58 5.29 36.29
N PHE A 584 17.74 5.26 36.94
CA PHE A 584 18.00 5.86 38.26
C PHE A 584 18.85 7.11 38.07
N PHE A 585 18.33 8.24 38.52
CA PHE A 585 18.96 9.54 38.36
C PHE A 585 19.66 9.99 39.63
N THR A 586 20.88 10.50 39.50
CA THR A 586 21.65 11.03 40.64
C THR A 586 21.66 12.55 40.67
N ASP A 587 21.31 13.21 39.57
CA ASP A 587 21.34 14.65 39.36
C ASP A 587 19.98 15.23 39.00
N ASP A 588 19.73 16.47 39.47
CA ASP A 588 18.58 17.25 39.01
C ASP A 588 18.69 17.60 37.54
N GLU A 589 17.59 17.68 36.87
CA GLU A 589 17.49 18.09 35.48
C GLU A 589 17.50 19.62 35.36
N VAL A 590 18.35 20.15 34.47
CA VAL A 590 18.46 21.58 34.21
C VAL A 590 17.96 21.98 32.84
N VAL A 591 17.10 21.13 32.24
CA VAL A 591 16.59 21.30 30.89
C VAL A 591 15.09 21.15 30.91
N SER A 592 14.36 22.02 30.21
CA SER A 592 12.92 21.99 30.05
C SER A 592 12.53 22.21 28.59
N ASP A 593 11.42 21.61 28.15
CA ASP A 593 10.76 21.84 26.87
C ASP A 593 9.99 23.18 26.83
N ILE A 594 9.83 23.84 27.97
CA ILE A 594 9.23 25.17 28.07
C ILE A 594 10.31 26.23 27.81
N ALA A 595 10.05 27.13 26.88
CA ALA A 595 10.95 28.25 26.56
C ALA A 595 11.19 29.12 27.79
N ASN A 596 12.47 29.56 27.96
CA ASN A 596 12.93 30.40 29.08
C ASN A 596 12.75 29.77 30.48
N THR A 597 12.61 28.47 30.56
CA THR A 597 12.45 27.73 31.80
C THR A 597 13.62 26.76 31.99
N ASN A 598 14.11 26.70 33.23
CA ASN A 598 15.08 25.69 33.66
C ASN A 598 14.37 24.81 34.71
N TYR A 599 14.46 23.52 34.55
CA TYR A 599 13.92 22.57 35.51
C TYR A 599 14.92 22.40 36.66
N GLU A 600 14.45 22.34 37.89
CA GLU A 600 15.32 22.31 39.06
C GLU A 600 15.19 21.00 39.86
N THR A 601 14.10 20.29 39.79
CA THR A 601 13.86 19.07 40.56
C THR A 601 13.47 17.89 39.70
N ARG A 602 14.15 16.78 39.87
CA ARG A 602 13.90 15.52 39.22
C ARG A 602 13.66 14.42 40.25
N LYS A 603 12.76 13.48 39.94
CA LYS A 603 12.67 12.25 40.73
C LYS A 603 13.96 11.46 40.67
N SER A 604 14.22 10.68 41.70
CA SER A 604 15.44 9.83 41.76
C SER A 604 15.40 8.66 40.76
N TYR A 605 14.28 8.39 40.13
CA TYR A 605 14.09 7.33 39.13
C TYR A 605 12.97 7.65 38.16
N SER A 606 13.04 7.03 36.97
CA SER A 606 11.96 7.08 35.96
C SER A 606 10.81 6.16 36.36
N ASP A 607 9.68 6.34 35.71
CA ASP A 607 8.70 5.28 35.61
C ASP A 607 9.33 4.05 34.94
N ILE A 608 8.77 2.85 35.21
CA ILE A 608 9.22 1.62 34.60
C ILE A 608 8.52 1.48 33.24
N ALA A 609 9.28 1.29 32.17
CA ALA A 609 8.79 0.90 30.87
C ALA A 609 8.83 -0.63 30.73
N ALA A 610 7.72 -1.24 30.36
CA ALA A 610 7.62 -2.67 30.11
C ALA A 610 6.85 -2.95 28.83
N SER A 611 7.27 -3.94 28.05
CA SER A 611 6.52 -4.44 26.90
C SER A 611 6.58 -5.96 26.80
N ILE A 612 5.56 -6.51 26.20
CA ILE A 612 5.45 -7.92 25.80
C ILE A 612 4.84 -8.00 24.41
N ASP A 613 5.52 -8.69 23.51
CA ASP A 613 5.08 -8.99 22.17
C ASP A 613 5.09 -10.51 21.98
N LEU A 614 3.94 -11.08 21.66
CA LEU A 614 3.74 -12.51 21.42
C LEU A 614 3.16 -12.68 20.02
N SER A 615 3.75 -13.54 19.20
CA SER A 615 3.26 -13.89 17.88
C SER A 615 3.29 -15.41 17.68
N ILE A 616 2.14 -16.07 17.77
CA ILE A 616 2.03 -17.53 17.63
C ILE A 616 0.98 -17.84 16.57
N ASN A 617 1.39 -18.49 15.48
CA ASN A 617 0.51 -18.81 14.35
C ASN A 617 -0.22 -17.56 13.82
N LYS A 618 -1.53 -17.56 13.99
CA LYS A 618 -2.43 -16.46 13.56
C LYS A 618 -2.83 -15.51 14.70
N PHE A 619 -2.25 -15.70 15.87
CA PHE A 619 -2.57 -14.92 17.07
C PHE A 619 -1.40 -14.02 17.46
N SER A 620 -1.66 -12.74 17.72
CA SER A 620 -0.66 -11.82 18.22
C SER A 620 -1.19 -10.98 19.39
N ILE A 621 -0.29 -10.71 20.33
CA ILE A 621 -0.49 -9.76 21.44
C ILE A 621 0.69 -8.81 21.44
N SER A 622 0.43 -7.51 21.46
CA SER A 622 1.43 -6.49 21.73
C SER A 622 0.92 -5.60 22.86
N SER A 623 1.69 -5.50 23.93
CA SER A 623 1.33 -4.72 25.10
C SER A 623 2.54 -3.93 25.60
N SER A 624 2.36 -2.61 25.76
CA SER A 624 3.34 -1.73 26.40
C SER A 624 2.69 -1.02 27.57
N ALA A 625 3.43 -0.87 28.66
CA ALA A 625 2.95 -0.24 29.88
C ALA A 625 4.03 0.62 30.52
N GLN A 626 3.60 1.77 31.04
CA GLN A 626 4.39 2.64 31.89
C GLN A 626 3.83 2.53 33.32
N PHE A 627 4.65 2.01 34.21
CA PHE A 627 4.30 1.84 35.63
C PHE A 627 5.01 2.90 36.48
N ASN A 628 4.24 3.63 37.27
CA ASN A 628 4.76 4.61 38.19
C ASN A 628 4.96 3.96 39.58
N PRO A 629 6.23 3.85 40.05
CA PRO A 629 6.53 3.17 41.32
C PRO A 629 5.99 3.91 42.55
N ASP A 630 5.92 5.26 42.54
CA ASP A 630 5.45 6.06 43.67
C ASP A 630 3.97 5.84 43.97
N THR A 631 3.18 5.77 42.90
CA THR A 631 1.73 5.55 42.99
C THR A 631 1.32 4.09 42.92
N SER A 632 2.27 3.20 42.59
CA SER A 632 2.05 1.77 42.35
C SER A 632 0.95 1.50 41.30
N ARG A 633 0.91 2.31 40.23
CA ARG A 633 -0.12 2.25 39.20
C ARG A 633 0.47 2.27 37.80
N ILE A 634 -0.22 1.60 36.88
CA ILE A 634 0.00 1.78 35.44
C ILE A 634 -0.63 3.12 35.05
N VAL A 635 0.20 4.08 34.61
CA VAL A 635 -0.23 5.43 34.25
C VAL A 635 -0.57 5.56 32.78
N LYS A 636 0.19 4.88 31.92
CA LYS A 636 -0.05 4.82 30.46
C LYS A 636 0.09 3.37 30.00
N ARG A 637 -0.64 2.99 28.96
CA ARG A 637 -0.56 1.65 28.37
C ARG A 637 -1.12 1.61 26.95
N THR A 638 -0.60 0.69 26.15
CA THR A 638 -1.16 0.31 24.86
C THR A 638 -1.27 -1.20 24.79
N ASN A 639 -2.40 -1.74 24.38
CA ASN A 639 -2.61 -3.17 24.21
C ASN A 639 -3.27 -3.41 22.86
N ASN A 640 -2.70 -4.31 22.07
CA ASN A 640 -3.28 -4.80 20.83
C ASN A 640 -3.33 -6.32 20.88
N ILE A 641 -4.49 -6.87 20.61
CA ILE A 641 -4.72 -8.31 20.54
C ILE A 641 -5.34 -8.60 19.18
N SER A 642 -4.75 -9.45 18.39
CA SER A 642 -5.33 -9.83 17.11
C SER A 642 -5.29 -11.35 16.87
N TYR A 643 -6.32 -11.81 16.19
CA TYR A 643 -6.39 -13.14 15.63
C TYR A 643 -6.69 -13.00 14.14
N ASN A 644 -5.73 -13.37 13.30
CA ASN A 644 -5.77 -13.12 11.86
C ASN A 644 -5.44 -14.39 11.04
N PRO A 645 -6.38 -15.32 10.89
CA PRO A 645 -6.19 -16.48 10.02
C PRO A 645 -6.20 -16.12 8.53
N SER A 646 -6.95 -15.09 8.12
CA SER A 646 -6.94 -14.55 6.75
C SER A 646 -7.47 -13.12 6.73
N SER A 647 -7.25 -12.40 5.63
CA SER A 647 -7.70 -11.03 5.43
C SER A 647 -9.23 -10.82 5.51
N ARG A 648 -10.01 -11.90 5.37
CA ARG A 648 -11.48 -11.88 5.48
C ARG A 648 -12.01 -12.56 6.76
N LYS A 649 -11.11 -13.11 7.58
CA LYS A 649 -11.46 -13.73 8.85
C LYS A 649 -10.45 -13.30 9.91
N PHE A 650 -10.72 -12.20 10.56
CA PHE A 650 -9.85 -11.70 11.62
C PHE A 650 -10.65 -10.86 12.62
N ILE A 651 -10.08 -10.68 13.79
CA ILE A 651 -10.50 -9.71 14.79
C ILE A 651 -9.28 -9.08 15.43
N SER A 652 -9.30 -7.75 15.59
CA SER A 652 -8.26 -6.99 16.26
C SER A 652 -8.89 -6.04 17.28
N LEU A 653 -8.38 -6.10 18.50
CA LEU A 653 -8.79 -5.27 19.64
C LEU A 653 -7.61 -4.41 20.04
N GLY A 654 -7.81 -3.10 20.08
CA GLY A 654 -6.83 -2.12 20.56
C GLY A 654 -7.38 -1.35 21.75
N PHE A 655 -6.55 -1.09 22.73
CA PHE A 655 -6.82 -0.18 23.81
C PHE A 655 -5.58 0.66 24.09
N SER A 656 -5.71 1.96 24.15
CA SER A 656 -4.61 2.81 24.57
C SER A 656 -5.06 3.80 25.65
N LYS A 657 -4.14 4.06 26.58
CA LYS A 657 -4.21 5.13 27.55
C LYS A 657 -2.89 5.87 27.46
N THR A 658 -2.91 7.02 26.84
CA THR A 658 -1.74 7.88 26.60
C THR A 658 -1.99 9.25 27.22
N GLY A 659 -1.02 10.11 27.26
CA GLY A 659 -1.22 11.44 27.82
C GLY A 659 -0.19 12.41 27.25
N MET A 660 -0.61 13.65 27.05
CA MET A 660 0.20 14.75 26.60
C MET A 660 -0.16 15.97 27.46
N ASP A 661 0.83 16.72 27.95
CA ASP A 661 0.65 17.93 28.77
C ASP A 661 -0.31 17.75 29.98
N GLY A 662 -0.29 16.56 30.61
CA GLY A 662 -1.14 16.22 31.75
C GLY A 662 -2.59 15.84 31.40
N VAL A 663 -2.96 15.82 30.12
CA VAL A 663 -4.25 15.35 29.63
C VAL A 663 -4.15 13.88 29.24
N VAL A 664 -4.90 13.02 29.90
CA VAL A 664 -4.94 11.58 29.59
C VAL A 664 -6.02 11.31 28.55
N THR A 665 -5.65 10.67 27.47
CA THR A 665 -6.55 10.21 26.42
C THR A 665 -6.66 8.69 26.43
N GLU A 666 -7.87 8.18 26.51
CA GLU A 666 -8.15 6.75 26.40
C GLU A 666 -8.89 6.46 25.08
N THR A 667 -8.39 5.50 24.29
CA THR A 667 -9.03 5.08 23.03
C THR A 667 -9.25 3.59 22.98
N GLU A 668 -10.37 3.19 22.38
CA GLU A 668 -10.68 1.80 22.05
C GLU A 668 -10.79 1.65 20.54
N LYS A 669 -10.24 0.54 20.02
CA LYS A 669 -10.30 0.16 18.62
C LYS A 669 -10.76 -1.28 18.48
N LEU A 670 -11.68 -1.51 17.58
CA LEU A 670 -12.16 -2.84 17.21
C LEU A 670 -12.20 -2.91 15.69
N TYR A 671 -11.50 -3.86 15.13
CA TYR A 671 -11.53 -4.14 13.70
C TYR A 671 -11.77 -5.62 13.46
N GLY A 672 -12.48 -5.95 12.38
CA GLY A 672 -12.66 -7.33 12.04
C GLY A 672 -13.37 -7.56 10.72
N ALA A 673 -13.21 -8.78 10.22
CA ALA A 673 -13.99 -9.32 9.13
C ALA A 673 -14.35 -10.77 9.45
N TYR A 674 -15.52 -11.21 9.00
CA TYR A 674 -15.99 -12.56 9.22
C TYR A 674 -16.77 -13.10 8.02
N PRO A 675 -16.37 -14.24 7.43
CA PRO A 675 -17.11 -14.88 6.36
C PRO A 675 -18.39 -15.54 6.93
N LEU A 676 -19.54 -15.15 6.41
CA LEU A 676 -20.83 -15.81 6.69
C LEU A 676 -21.01 -17.04 5.83
N THR A 677 -20.55 -16.97 4.59
CA THR A 677 -20.45 -18.04 3.60
C THR A 677 -19.13 -17.90 2.86
N ASP A 678 -18.82 -18.80 1.94
CA ASP A 678 -17.63 -18.70 1.09
C ASP A 678 -17.63 -17.41 0.24
N SER A 679 -18.81 -16.91 -0.12
CA SER A 679 -18.98 -15.71 -0.97
C SER A 679 -19.36 -14.46 -0.18
N ILE A 680 -19.97 -14.54 0.99
CA ILE A 680 -20.47 -13.41 1.75
C ILE A 680 -19.64 -13.22 3.01
N HIS A 681 -19.11 -12.02 3.20
CA HIS A 681 -18.45 -11.67 4.45
C HIS A 681 -18.87 -10.29 4.96
N LEU A 682 -18.88 -10.17 6.27
CA LEU A 682 -19.07 -8.90 6.98
C LEU A 682 -17.71 -8.33 7.35
N PHE A 683 -17.63 -7.00 7.37
CA PHE A 683 -16.46 -6.30 7.89
C PHE A 683 -16.89 -5.07 8.68
N GLY A 684 -16.05 -4.69 9.65
CA GLY A 684 -16.34 -3.53 10.47
C GLY A 684 -15.13 -3.02 11.24
N GLY A 685 -15.19 -1.75 11.58
CA GLY A 685 -14.18 -1.05 12.38
C GLY A 685 -14.81 0.01 13.26
N LEU A 686 -14.29 0.15 14.47
CA LEU A 686 -14.63 1.18 15.43
C LEU A 686 -13.35 1.73 16.03
N ASP A 687 -13.20 3.06 16.00
CA ASP A 687 -12.19 3.81 16.74
C ASP A 687 -12.91 4.88 17.59
N LYS A 688 -12.80 4.77 18.91
CA LYS A 688 -13.51 5.64 19.83
C LYS A 688 -12.57 6.22 20.89
N ASN A 689 -12.63 7.53 21.06
CA ASN A 689 -12.04 8.21 22.20
C ASN A 689 -12.98 8.12 23.40
N ILE A 690 -12.61 7.32 24.40
CA ILE A 690 -13.44 7.10 25.60
C ILE A 690 -13.43 8.31 26.51
N SER A 691 -12.28 9.01 26.61
CA SER A 691 -12.13 10.18 27.47
C SER A 691 -13.09 11.32 27.07
N THR A 692 -13.35 11.50 25.78
CA THR A 692 -14.27 12.52 25.25
C THR A 692 -15.65 11.94 24.89
N GLY A 693 -15.78 10.63 24.77
CA GLY A 693 -16.98 9.96 24.27
C GLY A 693 -17.16 10.03 22.74
N ILE A 694 -16.22 10.65 22.01
CA ILE A 694 -16.30 10.88 20.57
C ILE A 694 -15.90 9.59 19.82
N THR A 695 -16.68 9.22 18.81
CA THR A 695 -16.32 8.18 17.84
C THR A 695 -15.44 8.81 16.76
N ASN A 696 -14.14 8.51 16.73
CA ASN A 696 -13.22 9.02 15.70
C ASN A 696 -13.60 8.50 14.32
N SER A 697 -13.85 7.19 14.23
CA SER A 697 -14.38 6.55 13.02
C SER A 697 -15.16 5.28 13.33
N GLU A 698 -16.20 5.02 12.53
CA GLU A 698 -16.96 3.78 12.54
C GLU A 698 -17.19 3.36 11.10
N THR A 699 -16.93 2.10 10.79
CA THR A 699 -17.12 1.52 9.45
C THR A 699 -17.86 0.20 9.60
N THR A 700 -18.91 0.00 8.83
CA THR A 700 -19.65 -1.27 8.78
C THR A 700 -19.98 -1.58 7.34
N GLY A 701 -19.89 -2.85 6.95
CA GLY A 701 -20.19 -3.23 5.59
C GLY A 701 -20.35 -4.72 5.37
N VAL A 702 -20.82 -5.04 4.20
CA VAL A 702 -20.95 -6.39 3.69
C VAL A 702 -20.39 -6.45 2.26
N ALA A 703 -19.70 -7.52 1.97
CA ALA A 703 -19.25 -7.84 0.63
C ALA A 703 -19.76 -9.22 0.23
N TYR A 704 -20.19 -9.32 -1.01
CA TYR A 704 -20.38 -10.56 -1.75
C TYR A 704 -19.26 -10.66 -2.78
N GLU A 705 -18.55 -11.75 -2.82
CA GLU A 705 -17.46 -12.00 -3.78
C GLU A 705 -17.63 -13.42 -4.35
N SER A 706 -17.84 -13.51 -5.66
CA SER A 706 -17.86 -14.76 -6.41
C SER A 706 -16.59 -14.88 -7.26
N CYS A 707 -16.52 -15.91 -8.10
CA CYS A 707 -15.38 -16.11 -8.99
C CYS A 707 -15.29 -15.04 -10.11
N CYS A 708 -16.39 -14.39 -10.47
CA CYS A 708 -16.42 -13.50 -11.62
C CYS A 708 -17.04 -12.13 -11.36
N TRP A 709 -17.52 -11.86 -10.14
CA TRP A 709 -18.00 -10.54 -9.76
C TRP A 709 -17.99 -10.32 -8.26
N ALA A 710 -17.96 -9.07 -7.84
CA ALA A 710 -18.11 -8.70 -6.43
C ALA A 710 -19.06 -7.51 -6.30
N PHE A 711 -19.79 -7.48 -5.18
CA PHE A 711 -20.57 -6.34 -4.74
C PHE A 711 -20.21 -6.00 -3.30
N ARG A 712 -19.95 -4.71 -3.05
CA ARG A 712 -19.64 -4.20 -1.72
C ARG A 712 -20.51 -3.02 -1.38
N ILE A 713 -20.94 -2.96 -0.14
CA ILE A 713 -21.57 -1.80 0.45
C ILE A 713 -20.92 -1.52 1.81
N ALA A 714 -20.54 -0.28 2.03
CA ALA A 714 -19.92 0.14 3.28
C ALA A 714 -20.51 1.47 3.74
N HIS A 715 -20.82 1.55 5.02
CA HIS A 715 -21.24 2.77 5.70
C HIS A 715 -20.10 3.28 6.58
N PHE A 716 -19.83 4.57 6.51
CA PHE A 716 -18.77 5.26 7.26
C PHE A 716 -19.38 6.39 8.08
N LYS A 717 -18.90 6.51 9.31
CA LYS A 717 -19.13 7.64 10.20
C LYS A 717 -17.78 8.13 10.69
N GLU A 718 -17.48 9.41 10.53
CA GLU A 718 -16.19 10.00 10.86
C GLU A 718 -16.40 11.32 11.60
N ASP A 719 -15.63 11.57 12.65
CA ASP A 719 -15.62 12.86 13.34
C ASP A 719 -15.22 13.99 12.39
N ASN A 720 -15.95 15.10 12.39
CA ASN A 720 -15.72 16.24 11.50
C ASN A 720 -14.95 17.39 12.14
N SER A 721 -14.37 17.22 13.30
CA SER A 721 -13.61 18.23 14.06
C SER A 721 -14.40 19.49 14.43
N SER A 722 -15.64 19.63 13.95
CA SER A 722 -16.55 20.75 14.24
C SER A 722 -17.62 20.40 15.29
N GLY A 723 -17.49 19.21 15.92
CA GLY A 723 -18.40 18.70 16.94
C GLY A 723 -19.58 17.88 16.39
N GLY A 724 -19.50 17.42 15.13
CA GLY A 724 -20.47 16.55 14.47
C GLY A 724 -19.82 15.37 13.78
N TYR A 725 -20.56 14.68 12.91
CA TYR A 725 -20.09 13.52 12.16
C TYR A 725 -20.36 13.68 10.66
N ASN A 726 -19.40 13.25 9.87
CA ASN A 726 -19.58 13.01 8.45
C ASN A 726 -20.03 11.56 8.23
N TYR A 727 -21.16 11.38 7.55
CA TYR A 727 -21.67 10.08 7.14
C TYR A 727 -21.49 9.90 5.65
N SER A 728 -21.13 8.70 5.24
CA SER A 728 -21.13 8.33 3.83
C SER A 728 -21.42 6.84 3.65
N THR A 729 -22.13 6.49 2.57
CA THR A 729 -22.36 5.10 2.18
C THR A 729 -21.88 4.93 0.76
N GLY A 730 -20.90 4.06 0.56
CA GLY A 730 -20.39 3.70 -0.75
C GLY A 730 -20.94 2.35 -1.21
N MET A 731 -21.18 2.21 -2.51
CA MET A 731 -21.51 0.96 -3.17
C MET A 731 -20.60 0.74 -4.36
N GLU A 732 -20.18 -0.50 -4.59
CA GLU A 732 -19.33 -0.90 -5.69
C GLU A 732 -19.79 -2.23 -6.26
N LEU A 733 -19.84 -2.32 -7.60
CA LEU A 733 -20.00 -3.55 -8.36
C LEU A 733 -18.75 -3.75 -9.21
N VAL A 734 -18.06 -4.88 -9.04
CA VAL A 734 -16.89 -5.26 -9.84
C VAL A 734 -17.30 -6.44 -10.71
N LEU A 735 -17.11 -6.33 -12.02
CA LEU A 735 -17.26 -7.43 -12.98
C LEU A 735 -15.86 -7.80 -13.46
N THR A 736 -15.41 -9.02 -13.21
CA THR A 736 -14.07 -9.48 -13.56
C THR A 736 -13.85 -9.35 -15.07
N GLY A 737 -12.71 -8.79 -15.47
CA GLY A 737 -12.33 -8.60 -16.87
C GLY A 737 -12.93 -7.38 -17.59
N LEU A 738 -13.93 -6.70 -17.01
CA LEU A 738 -14.48 -5.45 -17.58
C LEU A 738 -13.84 -4.17 -17.02
N GLY A 739 -12.72 -4.29 -16.35
CA GLY A 739 -11.93 -3.19 -15.81
C GLY A 739 -12.13 -3.02 -14.31
N SER A 740 -11.16 -3.48 -13.55
CA SER A 740 -11.00 -3.21 -12.14
C SER A 740 -9.54 -2.84 -11.89
N THR A 741 -9.31 -1.67 -11.36
CA THR A 741 -8.14 -1.35 -10.55
C THR A 741 -8.70 -0.91 -9.22
N SER A 742 -7.95 -1.05 -8.13
CA SER A 742 -8.41 -0.70 -6.77
C SER A 742 -9.39 0.48 -6.75
N SER A 743 -10.65 0.22 -6.41
CA SER A 743 -11.66 1.27 -6.33
C SER A 743 -11.41 2.18 -5.14
N PRO A 744 -11.83 3.45 -5.19
CA PRO A 744 -11.78 4.34 -4.05
C PRO A 744 -12.53 3.79 -2.83
N LEU A 745 -13.66 3.09 -3.02
CA LEU A 745 -14.39 2.46 -1.92
C LEU A 745 -13.57 1.37 -1.25
N ASN A 746 -12.97 0.47 -2.04
CA ASN A 746 -12.11 -0.57 -1.48
C ASN A 746 -10.91 0.01 -0.73
N GLY A 747 -10.22 0.99 -1.32
CA GLY A 747 -9.12 1.70 -0.66
C GLY A 747 -9.55 2.40 0.64
N LYS A 748 -10.76 2.96 0.67
CA LYS A 748 -11.32 3.56 1.90
C LYS A 748 -11.61 2.49 2.96
N ILE A 749 -12.18 1.35 2.59
CA ILE A 749 -12.43 0.22 3.52
C ILE A 749 -11.11 -0.30 4.10
N GLU A 750 -10.13 -0.61 3.25
CA GLU A 750 -8.81 -1.11 3.66
C GLU A 750 -8.08 -0.10 4.56
N GLY A 751 -8.17 1.19 4.27
CA GLY A 751 -7.59 2.26 5.10
C GLY A 751 -8.27 2.43 6.47
N LYS A 752 -9.55 2.06 6.60
CA LYS A 752 -10.31 2.18 7.87
C LYS A 752 -10.33 0.89 8.68
N ILE A 753 -10.05 -0.25 8.07
CA ILE A 753 -10.05 -1.56 8.72
C ILE A 753 -8.70 -2.24 8.48
N PRO A 754 -7.68 -1.96 9.31
CA PRO A 754 -6.35 -2.55 9.18
C PRO A 754 -6.41 -4.08 9.18
N GLY A 755 -5.80 -4.71 8.17
CA GLY A 755 -5.79 -6.17 8.00
C GLY A 755 -6.89 -6.72 7.07
N TYR A 756 -7.89 -5.92 6.69
CA TYR A 756 -8.84 -6.28 5.65
C TYR A 756 -8.23 -6.11 4.26
N ILE A 757 -8.39 -7.11 3.41
CA ILE A 757 -8.00 -7.08 2.00
C ILE A 757 -9.11 -7.74 1.20
N ALA A 758 -9.66 -7.03 0.22
CA ALA A 758 -10.63 -7.60 -0.70
C ALA A 758 -9.95 -8.52 -1.74
N ASN A 759 -10.62 -9.59 -2.14
CA ASN A 759 -10.07 -10.52 -3.14
C ASN A 759 -10.19 -9.97 -4.56
N LEU A 760 -11.36 -9.47 -4.93
CA LEU A 760 -11.57 -8.80 -6.22
C LEU A 760 -11.31 -7.30 -6.05
N ARG A 761 -10.26 -6.81 -6.72
CA ARG A 761 -9.84 -5.42 -6.69
C ARG A 761 -10.09 -4.72 -8.02
#